data_f8aca695fb83ffdd037bbd1fab290fef
#
_entry.id   f8aca695fb83ffdd037bbd1fab290fef
#
_cell.length_a   1.000
_cell.length_b   1.000
_cell.length_c   1.000
_cell.angle_alpha   90.00
_cell.angle_beta   90.00
_cell.angle_gamma   90.00
#
_symmetry.space_group_name_H-M   'P 1'
#
loop_
_entity.id
_entity.type
_entity.pdbx_description
1 polymer ?
#
loop_
_entity_poly.entity_id
_entity_poly.type
_entity_poly.pdbx_seq_one_letter_code
_entity_poly.pdbx_strand_id
1 'polypeptide(L)'
;MTDISRKDRLGFRLSRLHRRATAHLPELGLGGLVTAGGTFLLFQEELIKQLAGDLPTWLLAILALPFPIAAGWITHLVRRRREHPARPALAPMPFPDRPEGLVGRDAELQQIKDLALDRGLVVVQGAMGSGTSSVAIRAMWDLAGEARKQRYADLRGPDRNHPETPLSVAQRVLRTLNRPPGGIQEPQDATAQVIEALNGTGCVLLLDNVSTWSQVDWLPTRVPGAHIVVAGTLSDELPQHAEPIQLGPLAPEAGRALLARHIGDDRVTQDPKALALLVDACLGSPLEIVRVGRWLAGNPNVPLRSLVDDLRRLSIDKTLDFVLSLSIKQLRPTAKQLFILLAGLPIAEVDHQAAAALLGVPSAGDAITELADFGLVENVRMTRVRVTGAFRDSGAAGTPQENAAWRRLVEHFAEQAAAYAARLPADEARTWFAMEDRVLLQVLAGAEPGRQTGRALGRIADGLEAWFRLEQRHEDRLRAAAALSAAAKALGDERVQATAELRQCAIQLTWGDPRKARQHFTQAAELRVRVESWPAELHLEHAALLLAGGDEFTAVESALVRYGQALSGGDVTGHAIRMTNVAALLMRKGQTFDHDGRGPEARSLYADARAVLFRALDLAGRAGDPGAQAHAHELLALTHHYLGQGFDARSHLEQAERLYAQTADETGRARCLVQRAGVLLEDPGHAAESVVALLEEAEPRLPPFGVSTALAHLHLGRLREGRAAEHQDAGLAALSPWDGIAEPQQITQLRALLQAL
;
A
#
# COMPACT_ATOMS: atom_id res chain seq x y z
N MET A 1 -41.66 22.97 -46.97
CA MET A 1 -40.23 22.65 -47.20
C MET A 1 -39.45 23.65 -46.37
N THR A 2 -39.01 23.21 -45.20
CA THR A 2 -38.46 24.00 -44.11
C THR A 2 -36.97 24.23 -44.30
N ASP A 3 -36.61 25.47 -44.17
CA ASP A 3 -35.26 26.02 -44.32
C ASP A 3 -34.32 25.47 -43.23
N ILE A 4 -33.43 24.54 -43.60
CA ILE A 4 -32.40 24.01 -42.73
C ILE A 4 -31.34 25.10 -42.50
N SER A 5 -31.19 25.55 -41.27
CA SER A 5 -30.31 26.66 -40.91
C SER A 5 -28.86 26.44 -41.40
N ARG A 6 -28.18 27.55 -41.75
CA ARG A 6 -26.77 27.55 -42.21
C ARG A 6 -25.82 26.84 -41.19
N LYS A 7 -26.16 26.86 -39.89
CA LYS A 7 -25.41 26.19 -38.83
C LYS A 7 -25.47 24.66 -38.94
N ASP A 8 -26.62 24.08 -39.30
CA ASP A 8 -26.77 22.62 -39.39
C ASP A 8 -26.02 22.04 -40.61
N ARG A 9 -25.89 22.84 -41.69
CA ARG A 9 -25.06 22.45 -42.85
C ARG A 9 -23.56 22.46 -42.56
N LEU A 10 -23.09 23.38 -41.69
CA LEU A 10 -21.71 23.46 -41.29
C LEU A 10 -21.35 22.31 -40.34
N GLY A 11 -22.20 22.00 -39.35
CA GLY A 11 -22.05 20.89 -38.44
C GLY A 11 -21.98 19.52 -39.13
N PHE A 12 -22.83 19.34 -40.17
CA PHE A 12 -22.86 18.10 -40.95
C PHE A 12 -21.62 17.91 -41.85
N ARG A 13 -21.08 19.02 -42.39
CA ARG A 13 -19.83 19.01 -43.18
C ARG A 13 -18.61 18.76 -42.31
N LEU A 14 -18.52 19.39 -41.14
CA LEU A 14 -17.44 19.17 -40.16
C LEU A 14 -17.43 17.75 -39.57
N SER A 15 -18.60 17.19 -39.31
CA SER A 15 -18.71 15.80 -38.84
C SER A 15 -18.37 14.76 -39.90
N ARG A 16 -18.54 15.04 -41.16
CA ARG A 16 -18.10 14.18 -42.30
C ARG A 16 -16.59 14.25 -42.52
N LEU A 17 -16.00 15.45 -42.40
CA LEU A 17 -14.55 15.66 -42.49
C LEU A 17 -13.83 15.01 -41.28
N HIS A 18 -14.38 15.17 -40.10
CA HIS A 18 -13.83 14.53 -38.88
C HIS A 18 -13.84 13.00 -38.98
N ARG A 19 -14.94 12.38 -39.47
CA ARG A 19 -15.02 10.92 -39.66
C ARG A 19 -14.11 10.40 -40.77
N ARG A 20 -13.79 11.17 -41.79
CA ARG A 20 -12.83 10.80 -42.84
C ARG A 20 -11.39 10.95 -42.37
N ALA A 21 -11.07 11.96 -41.56
CA ALA A 21 -9.73 12.15 -41.01
C ALA A 21 -9.38 11.13 -39.92
N THR A 22 -10.34 10.64 -39.12
CA THR A 22 -10.13 9.66 -38.07
C THR A 22 -10.12 8.21 -38.53
N ALA A 23 -10.65 7.90 -39.72
CA ALA A 23 -10.71 6.54 -40.25
C ALA A 23 -9.36 5.96 -40.72
N HIS A 24 -8.35 6.82 -40.97
CA HIS A 24 -7.04 6.42 -41.51
C HIS A 24 -5.86 6.67 -40.57
N LEU A 25 -6.11 7.07 -39.30
CA LEU A 25 -5.05 7.36 -38.29
C LEU A 25 -4.34 6.16 -37.68
N PRO A 26 -4.83 4.92 -37.68
CA PRO A 26 -4.15 3.80 -37.03
C PRO A 26 -2.98 3.18 -37.80
N GLU A 27 -2.82 3.47 -39.09
CA GLU A 27 -1.88 2.72 -39.94
C GLU A 27 -0.61 3.50 -40.38
N LEU A 28 -0.42 4.74 -39.93
CA LEU A 28 0.71 5.57 -40.38
C LEU A 28 1.82 5.59 -39.34
N GLY A 29 2.92 4.88 -39.64
CA GLY A 29 4.19 5.01 -38.93
C GLY A 29 4.83 6.40 -39.10
N LEU A 30 5.87 6.73 -38.32
CA LEU A 30 6.55 8.05 -38.26
C LEU A 30 6.89 8.67 -39.64
N GLY A 31 7.17 7.87 -40.67
CA GLY A 31 7.38 8.34 -42.03
C GLY A 31 6.14 8.93 -42.72
N GLY A 32 4.95 8.47 -42.31
CA GLY A 32 3.66 8.98 -42.80
C GLY A 32 3.27 10.34 -42.20
N LEU A 33 3.76 10.67 -41.02
CA LEU A 33 3.49 11.95 -40.35
C LEU A 33 4.17 13.14 -41.01
N VAL A 34 5.36 12.95 -41.58
CA VAL A 34 6.11 14.02 -42.28
C VAL A 34 5.45 14.34 -43.64
N THR A 35 5.01 13.32 -44.36
CA THR A 35 4.25 13.52 -45.63
C THR A 35 2.82 14.02 -45.37
N ALA A 36 2.17 13.62 -44.29
CA ALA A 36 0.87 14.16 -43.90
C ALA A 36 0.96 15.62 -43.43
N GLY A 37 2.06 16.05 -42.86
CA GLY A 37 2.33 17.43 -42.46
C GLY A 37 2.46 18.38 -43.66
N GLY A 38 3.14 17.95 -44.73
CA GLY A 38 3.26 18.72 -45.98
C GLY A 38 1.94 18.88 -46.73
N THR A 39 1.18 17.80 -46.81
CA THR A 39 -0.17 17.82 -47.44
C THR A 39 -1.18 18.60 -46.59
N PHE A 40 -1.04 18.62 -45.27
CA PHE A 40 -1.89 19.39 -44.39
C PHE A 40 -1.65 20.91 -44.51
N LEU A 41 -0.39 21.33 -44.65
CA LEU A 41 -0.05 22.75 -44.86
C LEU A 41 -0.67 23.31 -46.14
N LEU A 42 -0.64 22.54 -47.24
CA LEU A 42 -1.30 22.92 -48.52
C LEU A 42 -2.83 22.92 -48.38
N PHE A 43 -3.39 22.01 -47.60
CA PHE A 43 -4.81 21.94 -47.31
C PHE A 43 -5.29 23.07 -46.39
N GLN A 44 -4.41 23.50 -45.45
CA GLN A 44 -4.69 24.59 -44.54
C GLN A 44 -4.82 25.94 -45.26
N GLU A 45 -3.99 26.21 -46.25
CA GLU A 45 -4.03 27.44 -47.04
C GLU A 45 -5.29 27.52 -47.90
N GLU A 46 -5.71 26.42 -48.52
CA GLU A 46 -6.93 26.31 -49.30
C GLU A 46 -8.18 26.41 -48.42
N LEU A 47 -8.16 25.78 -47.23
CA LEU A 47 -9.25 25.83 -46.25
C LEU A 47 -9.45 27.25 -45.68
N ILE A 48 -8.36 27.96 -45.38
CA ILE A 48 -8.42 29.34 -44.91
C ILE A 48 -8.97 30.27 -45.98
N LYS A 49 -8.58 30.07 -47.24
CA LYS A 49 -9.15 30.86 -48.39
C LYS A 49 -10.63 30.60 -48.61
N GLN A 50 -11.09 29.37 -48.39
CA GLN A 50 -12.54 29.03 -48.57
C GLN A 50 -13.41 29.46 -47.39
N LEU A 51 -12.86 29.59 -46.17
CA LEU A 51 -13.59 29.91 -44.95
C LEU A 51 -13.46 31.37 -44.51
N ALA A 52 -12.62 32.17 -45.18
CA ALA A 52 -12.29 33.55 -44.80
C ALA A 52 -13.52 34.51 -44.79
N GLY A 53 -14.62 34.14 -45.43
CA GLY A 53 -15.84 34.96 -45.43
C GLY A 53 -16.85 34.62 -44.34
N ASP A 54 -16.76 33.47 -43.68
CA ASP A 54 -17.81 32.92 -42.80
C ASP A 54 -17.41 32.75 -41.34
N LEU A 55 -16.15 32.99 -40.95
CA LEU A 55 -15.64 32.75 -39.59
C LEU A 55 -15.17 34.04 -38.90
N PRO A 56 -15.37 34.16 -37.57
CA PRO A 56 -14.85 35.30 -36.82
C PRO A 56 -13.33 35.32 -36.83
N THR A 57 -12.74 36.53 -36.86
CA THR A 57 -11.31 36.80 -37.03
C THR A 57 -10.40 36.08 -35.99
N TRP A 58 -10.89 35.87 -34.79
CA TRP A 58 -10.13 35.12 -33.76
C TRP A 58 -9.99 33.62 -34.08
N LEU A 59 -10.95 33.02 -34.75
CA LEU A 59 -10.93 31.61 -35.15
C LEU A 59 -10.00 31.41 -36.36
N LEU A 60 -9.94 32.40 -37.27
CA LEU A 60 -8.97 32.43 -38.37
C LEU A 60 -7.54 32.57 -37.86
N ALA A 61 -7.34 33.34 -36.77
CA ALA A 61 -6.03 33.48 -36.14
C ALA A 61 -5.54 32.15 -35.50
N ILE A 62 -6.44 31.32 -34.97
CA ILE A 62 -6.11 29.98 -34.44
C ILE A 62 -5.79 28.99 -35.57
N LEU A 63 -6.53 29.07 -36.67
CA LEU A 63 -6.33 28.24 -37.88
C LEU A 63 -5.03 28.63 -38.64
N ALA A 64 -4.57 29.86 -38.49
CA ALA A 64 -3.34 30.36 -39.10
C ALA A 64 -2.06 30.10 -38.32
N LEU A 65 -2.15 29.52 -37.09
CA LEU A 65 -1.00 29.12 -36.31
C LEU A 65 -0.18 28.01 -37.01
N PRO A 66 1.15 28.13 -37.12
CA PRO A 66 1.95 27.11 -37.78
C PRO A 66 1.74 25.74 -37.10
N PHE A 67 1.53 24.71 -37.92
CA PHE A 67 1.31 23.32 -37.48
C PHE A 67 2.20 22.83 -36.34
N PRO A 68 3.50 23.20 -36.24
CA PRO A 68 4.35 22.80 -35.10
C PRO A 68 3.85 23.31 -33.75
N ILE A 69 3.23 24.49 -33.70
CA ILE A 69 2.74 25.08 -32.43
C ILE A 69 1.39 24.42 -32.06
N ALA A 70 0.50 24.22 -33.01
CA ALA A 70 -0.77 23.51 -32.78
C ALA A 70 -0.53 22.01 -32.46
N ALA A 71 0.39 21.36 -33.18
CA ALA A 71 0.79 19.98 -32.90
C ALA A 71 1.51 19.87 -31.54
N GLY A 72 2.37 20.83 -31.18
CA GLY A 72 2.99 20.92 -29.86
C GLY A 72 1.96 21.09 -28.74
N TRP A 73 0.95 21.94 -28.93
CA TRP A 73 -0.14 22.14 -27.97
C TRP A 73 -1.08 20.92 -27.87
N ILE A 74 -1.43 20.31 -28.98
CA ILE A 74 -2.23 19.08 -29.01
C ILE A 74 -1.41 17.91 -28.41
N THR A 75 -0.13 17.81 -28.74
CA THR A 75 0.77 16.83 -28.15
C THR A 75 0.94 17.08 -26.66
N HIS A 76 1.05 18.33 -26.21
CA HIS A 76 1.11 18.69 -24.79
C HIS A 76 -0.23 18.39 -24.07
N LEU A 77 -1.39 18.68 -24.66
CA LEU A 77 -2.70 18.35 -24.12
C LEU A 77 -2.98 16.83 -24.12
N VAL A 78 -2.57 16.13 -25.16
CA VAL A 78 -2.65 14.65 -25.23
C VAL A 78 -1.63 14.02 -24.29
N ARG A 79 -0.44 14.61 -24.17
CA ARG A 79 0.58 14.22 -23.17
C ARG A 79 0.07 14.45 -21.75
N ARG A 80 -0.49 15.62 -21.42
CA ARG A 80 -1.14 15.87 -20.11
C ARG A 80 -2.30 14.93 -19.81
N ARG A 81 -3.05 14.46 -20.82
CA ARG A 81 -4.10 13.42 -20.64
C ARG A 81 -3.55 11.99 -20.62
N ARG A 82 -2.36 11.73 -21.21
CA ARG A 82 -1.68 10.44 -21.21
C ARG A 82 -0.65 10.30 -20.08
N GLU A 83 -0.22 11.41 -19.49
CA GLU A 83 0.79 11.41 -18.42
C GLU A 83 0.27 10.86 -17.09
N HIS A 84 -1.03 10.62 -16.98
CA HIS A 84 -1.61 9.79 -15.92
C HIS A 84 -2.70 8.90 -16.54
N PRO A 85 -2.40 7.72 -17.07
CA PRO A 85 -3.32 6.62 -16.89
C PRO A 85 -3.34 6.44 -15.37
N ALA A 86 -4.34 7.04 -14.73
CA ALA A 86 -4.61 6.74 -13.34
C ALA A 86 -4.56 5.22 -13.24
N ARG A 87 -3.62 4.68 -12.43
CA ARG A 87 -3.75 3.34 -11.89
C ARG A 87 -5.23 3.20 -11.60
N PRO A 88 -5.94 2.15 -12.04
CA PRO A 88 -7.32 1.99 -11.59
C PRO A 88 -7.24 2.11 -10.08
N ALA A 89 -7.77 3.22 -9.55
CA ALA A 89 -7.70 3.52 -8.14
C ALA A 89 -8.29 2.29 -7.46
N LEU A 90 -7.58 1.71 -6.49
CA LEU A 90 -8.22 0.78 -5.60
C LEU A 90 -9.53 1.42 -5.22
N ALA A 91 -10.65 0.72 -5.39
CA ALA A 91 -11.93 1.25 -4.97
C ALA A 91 -11.71 1.75 -3.54
N PRO A 92 -11.88 3.06 -3.27
CA PRO A 92 -11.56 3.61 -1.97
C PRO A 92 -12.29 2.76 -0.95
N MET A 93 -11.59 2.35 0.12
CA MET A 93 -12.22 1.58 1.18
C MET A 93 -13.54 2.26 1.54
N PRO A 94 -14.68 1.54 1.49
CA PRO A 94 -15.96 2.16 1.75
C PRO A 94 -15.90 2.82 3.14
N PHE A 95 -16.34 4.09 3.19
CA PHE A 95 -16.43 4.79 4.47
C PHE A 95 -17.45 4.06 5.36
N PRO A 96 -17.21 3.98 6.69
CA PRO A 96 -18.14 3.35 7.60
C PRO A 96 -19.56 3.92 7.50
N ASP A 97 -20.57 3.07 7.71
CA ASP A 97 -21.95 3.50 7.67
C ASP A 97 -22.23 4.61 8.69
N ARG A 98 -23.17 5.49 8.36
CA ARG A 98 -23.55 6.58 9.24
C ARG A 98 -24.15 6.02 10.53
N PRO A 99 -23.56 6.31 11.71
CA PRO A 99 -24.11 5.87 12.96
C PRO A 99 -25.51 6.44 13.17
N GLU A 100 -26.48 5.54 13.27
CA GLU A 100 -27.84 5.92 13.63
C GLU A 100 -27.97 5.98 15.16
N GLY A 101 -28.69 6.99 15.65
CA GLY A 101 -29.08 7.00 17.04
C GLY A 101 -28.03 7.41 18.06
N LEU A 102 -27.04 8.19 17.68
CA LEU A 102 -26.22 8.91 18.67
C LEU A 102 -27.11 9.73 19.59
N VAL A 103 -26.90 9.58 20.89
CA VAL A 103 -27.69 10.27 21.93
C VAL A 103 -26.76 11.09 22.80
N GLY A 104 -27.12 12.37 23.04
CA GLY A 104 -26.45 13.23 24.01
C GLY A 104 -25.01 13.61 23.62
N ARG A 105 -24.72 13.71 22.32
CA ARG A 105 -23.41 14.12 21.78
C ARG A 105 -23.53 15.31 20.82
N ASP A 106 -24.65 16.06 20.87
CA ASP A 106 -24.90 17.15 19.93
C ASP A 106 -23.90 18.30 20.11
N ALA A 107 -23.51 18.59 21.37
CA ALA A 107 -22.52 19.63 21.67
C ALA A 107 -21.14 19.29 21.13
N GLU A 108 -20.67 18.05 21.36
CA GLU A 108 -19.38 17.59 20.85
C GLU A 108 -19.37 17.49 19.31
N LEU A 109 -20.48 17.04 18.71
CA LEU A 109 -20.63 17.03 17.25
C LEU A 109 -20.55 18.45 16.66
N GLN A 110 -21.19 19.43 17.29
CA GLN A 110 -21.11 20.83 16.84
C GLN A 110 -19.70 21.39 17.03
N GLN A 111 -19.06 21.10 18.16
CA GLN A 111 -17.68 21.52 18.44
C GLN A 111 -16.69 20.94 17.41
N ILE A 112 -16.84 19.65 17.03
CA ILE A 112 -16.01 19.03 15.98
C ILE A 112 -16.18 19.78 14.66
N LYS A 113 -17.41 20.12 14.28
CA LYS A 113 -17.70 20.85 13.03
C LYS A 113 -17.08 22.24 13.03
N ASP A 114 -17.27 22.98 14.12
CA ASP A 114 -16.75 24.34 14.24
C ASP A 114 -15.23 24.37 14.18
N LEU A 115 -14.56 23.47 14.92
CA LEU A 115 -13.11 23.36 14.90
C LEU A 115 -12.56 22.84 13.56
N ALA A 116 -13.26 21.93 12.91
CA ALA A 116 -12.84 21.44 11.58
C ALA A 116 -12.88 22.57 10.54
N LEU A 117 -13.89 23.44 10.60
CA LEU A 117 -14.00 24.60 9.71
C LEU A 117 -12.98 25.68 10.03
N ASP A 118 -12.68 25.90 11.31
CA ASP A 118 -11.74 26.94 11.75
C ASP A 118 -10.27 26.49 11.61
N ARG A 119 -9.91 25.34 12.17
CA ARG A 119 -8.51 24.88 12.30
C ARG A 119 -8.09 23.87 11.22
N GLY A 120 -9.02 23.13 10.64
CA GLY A 120 -8.76 22.10 9.63
C GLY A 120 -8.43 20.72 10.23
N LEU A 121 -7.58 20.62 11.26
CA LEU A 121 -7.28 19.41 12.02
C LEU A 121 -8.03 19.43 13.36
N VAL A 122 -8.72 18.33 13.66
CA VAL A 122 -9.46 18.14 14.93
C VAL A 122 -9.09 16.80 15.54
N VAL A 123 -8.85 16.79 16.85
CA VAL A 123 -8.59 15.57 17.63
C VAL A 123 -9.79 15.27 18.52
N VAL A 124 -10.30 14.03 18.45
CA VAL A 124 -11.40 13.53 19.29
C VAL A 124 -10.85 12.38 20.13
N GLN A 125 -10.82 12.60 21.45
CA GLN A 125 -10.23 11.64 22.37
C GLN A 125 -11.27 11.15 23.39
N GLY A 126 -11.18 9.87 23.78
CA GLY A 126 -12.03 9.33 24.82
C GLY A 126 -11.58 7.94 25.24
N ALA A 127 -12.05 7.52 26.40
CA ALA A 127 -11.82 6.16 26.89
C ALA A 127 -12.49 5.12 25.96
N MET A 128 -12.00 3.90 26.00
CA MET A 128 -12.61 2.78 25.27
C MET A 128 -14.10 2.67 25.63
N GLY A 129 -14.97 2.60 24.62
CA GLY A 129 -16.40 2.51 24.81
C GLY A 129 -17.12 3.86 24.99
N SER A 130 -16.40 5.00 25.00
CA SER A 130 -16.98 6.35 25.08
C SER A 130 -17.74 6.77 23.80
N GLY A 131 -17.57 6.03 22.70
CA GLY A 131 -18.20 6.32 21.41
C GLY A 131 -17.36 7.22 20.50
N THR A 132 -16.05 7.34 20.74
CA THR A 132 -15.11 8.18 19.96
C THR A 132 -15.24 7.97 18.45
N SER A 133 -15.12 6.71 17.99
CA SER A 133 -15.29 6.37 16.57
C SER A 133 -16.66 6.75 16.03
N SER A 134 -17.73 6.45 16.78
CA SER A 134 -19.11 6.73 16.33
C SER A 134 -19.36 8.22 16.18
N VAL A 135 -18.87 9.04 17.12
CA VAL A 135 -18.99 10.51 17.09
C VAL A 135 -18.17 11.07 15.93
N ALA A 136 -16.93 10.60 15.75
CA ALA A 136 -16.07 11.04 14.66
C ALA A 136 -16.68 10.67 13.29
N ILE A 137 -17.12 9.43 13.09
CA ILE A 137 -17.78 9.00 11.85
C ILE A 137 -19.03 9.85 11.57
N ARG A 138 -19.87 10.12 12.59
CA ARG A 138 -21.06 10.95 12.43
C ARG A 138 -20.71 12.39 12.05
N ALA A 139 -19.71 12.97 12.70
CA ALA A 139 -19.24 14.33 12.38
C ALA A 139 -18.73 14.42 10.93
N MET A 140 -18.05 13.37 10.44
CA MET A 140 -17.57 13.28 9.07
C MET A 140 -18.72 13.23 8.06
N TRP A 141 -19.77 12.46 8.34
CA TRP A 141 -20.98 12.42 7.51
C TRP A 141 -21.63 13.81 7.43
N ASP A 142 -21.69 14.49 8.55
CA ASP A 142 -22.29 15.81 8.63
C ASP A 142 -21.43 16.92 7.97
N LEU A 143 -20.09 16.79 7.99
CA LEU A 143 -19.16 17.72 7.34
C LEU A 143 -19.08 17.54 5.82
N ALA A 144 -19.10 16.29 5.34
CA ALA A 144 -18.91 15.99 3.92
C ALA A 144 -20.16 16.29 3.06
N GLY A 145 -21.34 16.46 3.65
CA GLY A 145 -22.60 16.57 2.92
C GLY A 145 -22.88 15.33 2.06
N GLU A 146 -23.62 15.50 0.96
CA GLU A 146 -23.94 14.41 0.03
C GLU A 146 -22.77 14.05 -0.92
N ALA A 147 -21.71 14.85 -0.98
CA ALA A 147 -20.57 14.58 -1.83
C ALA A 147 -19.71 13.46 -1.26
N ARG A 148 -19.51 12.36 -1.98
CA ARG A 148 -18.69 11.19 -1.65
C ARG A 148 -17.18 11.50 -1.50
N LYS A 149 -16.82 12.51 -0.70
CA LYS A 149 -15.44 12.97 -0.50
C LYS A 149 -14.86 12.54 0.84
N GLN A 150 -15.40 11.47 1.40
CA GLN A 150 -14.94 10.92 2.68
C GLN A 150 -13.82 9.93 2.45
N ARG A 151 -12.80 9.97 3.33
CA ARG A 151 -11.69 9.02 3.37
C ARG A 151 -11.53 8.51 4.79
N TYR A 152 -11.29 7.22 4.92
CA TYR A 152 -11.20 6.56 6.22
C TYR A 152 -9.96 5.69 6.30
N ALA A 153 -9.18 5.88 7.35
CA ALA A 153 -8.04 5.04 7.70
C ALA A 153 -8.18 4.55 9.14
N ASP A 154 -8.34 3.24 9.33
CA ASP A 154 -8.30 2.61 10.64
C ASP A 154 -6.84 2.32 11.00
N LEU A 155 -6.33 2.94 12.06
CA LEU A 155 -4.94 2.84 12.51
C LEU A 155 -4.73 1.82 13.63
N ARG A 156 -5.69 0.96 13.91
CA ARG A 156 -5.44 -0.19 14.76
C ARG A 156 -4.28 -0.99 14.20
N GLY A 157 -3.21 -1.09 14.97
CA GLY A 157 -2.06 -1.92 14.61
C GLY A 157 -2.41 -3.41 14.53
N PRO A 158 -1.51 -4.23 13.96
CA PRO A 158 -1.67 -5.68 13.95
C PRO A 158 -1.67 -6.26 15.37
N ASP A 159 -1.06 -5.57 16.31
CA ASP A 159 -0.97 -5.96 17.72
C ASP A 159 -1.25 -4.75 18.61
N ARG A 160 -2.01 -4.95 19.70
CA ARG A 160 -2.26 -3.91 20.72
C ARG A 160 -0.98 -3.42 21.39
N ASN A 161 0.00 -4.30 21.53
CA ASN A 161 1.28 -4.01 22.17
C ASN A 161 2.28 -3.36 21.21
N HIS A 162 2.01 -3.39 19.91
CA HIS A 162 2.86 -2.82 18.86
C HIS A 162 2.02 -1.97 17.93
N PRO A 163 1.78 -0.69 18.25
CA PRO A 163 1.07 0.25 17.38
C PRO A 163 1.78 0.37 16.03
N GLU A 164 1.04 0.70 14.98
CA GLU A 164 1.64 0.97 13.67
C GLU A 164 2.68 2.08 13.76
N THR A 165 3.80 1.89 13.06
CA THR A 165 4.84 2.93 12.98
C THR A 165 4.33 4.16 12.25
N PRO A 166 4.82 5.36 12.55
CA PRO A 166 4.44 6.59 11.84
C PRO A 166 4.58 6.47 10.31
N LEU A 167 5.63 5.83 9.82
CA LEU A 167 5.85 5.60 8.39
C LEU A 167 4.78 4.67 7.78
N SER A 168 4.40 3.59 8.47
CA SER A 168 3.32 2.70 8.02
C SER A 168 1.98 3.43 7.94
N VAL A 169 1.71 4.31 8.92
CA VAL A 169 0.52 5.17 8.94
C VAL A 169 0.53 6.15 7.77
N ALA A 170 1.67 6.82 7.51
CA ALA A 170 1.83 7.75 6.40
C ALA A 170 1.56 7.06 5.05
N GLN A 171 2.15 5.89 4.83
CA GLN A 171 1.90 5.07 3.64
C GLN A 171 0.43 4.67 3.51
N ARG A 172 -0.25 4.33 4.62
CA ARG A 172 -1.68 3.99 4.64
C ARG A 172 -2.54 5.19 4.27
N VAL A 173 -2.26 6.36 4.83
CA VAL A 173 -2.99 7.61 4.52
C VAL A 173 -2.86 7.94 3.04
N LEU A 174 -1.65 7.88 2.47
CA LEU A 174 -1.44 8.11 1.03
C LEU A 174 -2.27 7.14 0.18
N ARG A 175 -2.26 5.83 0.50
CA ARG A 175 -3.11 4.84 -0.20
C ARG A 175 -4.60 5.20 -0.10
N THR A 176 -5.06 5.59 1.09
CA THR A 176 -6.44 6.02 1.31
C THR A 176 -6.81 7.24 0.44
N LEU A 177 -5.85 8.11 0.17
CA LEU A 177 -5.98 9.26 -0.71
C LEU A 177 -5.72 8.94 -2.21
N ASN A 178 -5.57 7.66 -2.57
CA ASN A 178 -5.21 7.20 -3.91
C ASN A 178 -3.86 7.76 -4.42
N ARG A 179 -2.93 8.01 -3.49
CA ARG A 179 -1.56 8.40 -3.80
C ARG A 179 -0.62 7.21 -3.60
N PRO A 180 0.34 6.99 -4.50
CA PRO A 180 1.33 5.94 -4.32
C PRO A 180 2.21 6.26 -3.10
N PRO A 181 2.38 5.32 -2.16
CA PRO A 181 3.25 5.52 -1.01
C PRO A 181 4.74 5.29 -1.34
N GLY A 182 5.07 5.02 -2.61
CA GLY A 182 6.45 4.79 -3.04
C GLY A 182 7.32 6.03 -2.87
N GLY A 183 8.56 5.82 -2.43
CA GLY A 183 9.55 6.88 -2.27
C GLY A 183 9.52 7.63 -0.95
N ILE A 184 8.52 7.41 -0.07
CA ILE A 184 8.57 7.97 1.29
C ILE A 184 9.41 7.08 2.21
N GLN A 185 10.37 7.66 2.86
CA GLN A 185 11.27 6.98 3.81
C GLN A 185 11.03 7.43 5.24
N GLU A 186 10.56 8.66 5.40
CA GLU A 186 10.13 9.22 6.67
C GLU A 186 8.65 9.66 6.57
N PRO A 187 7.91 9.67 7.68
CA PRO A 187 6.51 10.09 7.67
C PRO A 187 6.31 11.51 7.11
N GLN A 188 7.26 12.40 7.34
CA GLN A 188 7.28 13.79 6.90
C GLN A 188 7.26 13.93 5.39
N ASP A 189 7.84 12.97 4.64
CA ASP A 189 7.81 12.95 3.18
C ASP A 189 6.39 12.87 2.63
N ALA A 190 5.48 12.29 3.40
CA ALA A 190 4.07 12.17 3.02
C ALA A 190 3.29 13.49 3.17
N THR A 191 3.76 14.43 3.99
CA THR A 191 3.02 15.67 4.30
C THR A 191 2.68 16.48 3.05
N ALA A 192 3.66 16.71 2.18
CA ALA A 192 3.46 17.45 0.92
C ALA A 192 2.47 16.75 -0.02
N GLN A 193 2.55 15.42 -0.12
CA GLN A 193 1.65 14.61 -0.95
C GLN A 193 0.22 14.60 -0.39
N VAL A 194 0.05 14.59 0.93
CA VAL A 194 -1.26 14.70 1.59
C VAL A 194 -1.87 16.07 1.34
N ILE A 195 -1.09 17.15 1.48
CA ILE A 195 -1.55 18.52 1.15
C ILE A 195 -2.00 18.58 -0.31
N GLU A 196 -1.19 18.11 -1.25
CA GLU A 196 -1.54 18.09 -2.68
C GLU A 196 -2.81 17.28 -2.96
N ALA A 197 -2.95 16.11 -2.31
CA ALA A 197 -4.10 15.24 -2.52
C ALA A 197 -5.42 15.81 -1.97
N LEU A 198 -5.35 16.61 -0.92
CA LEU A 198 -6.52 17.15 -0.22
C LEU A 198 -6.88 18.58 -0.63
N ASN A 199 -5.90 19.38 -1.10
CA ASN A 199 -6.08 20.81 -1.35
C ASN A 199 -7.24 21.10 -2.32
N GLY A 200 -8.18 21.93 -1.88
CA GLY A 200 -9.33 22.35 -2.70
C GLY A 200 -10.34 21.26 -3.05
N THR A 201 -10.21 20.06 -2.47
CA THR A 201 -11.07 18.92 -2.84
C THR A 201 -12.40 18.88 -2.12
N GLY A 202 -12.54 19.56 -0.98
CA GLY A 202 -13.66 19.38 -0.04
C GLY A 202 -13.66 18.00 0.64
N CYS A 203 -12.50 17.33 0.66
CA CYS A 203 -12.36 16.02 1.24
C CYS A 203 -12.32 16.08 2.77
N VAL A 204 -12.91 15.09 3.41
CA VAL A 204 -12.82 14.88 4.85
C VAL A 204 -12.10 13.56 5.12
N LEU A 205 -10.95 13.62 5.81
CA LEU A 205 -10.13 12.46 6.14
C LEU A 205 -10.30 12.11 7.62
N LEU A 206 -10.74 10.89 7.92
CA LEU A 206 -10.80 10.35 9.28
C LEU A 206 -9.68 9.33 9.50
N LEU A 207 -8.86 9.57 10.52
CA LEU A 207 -7.93 8.59 11.07
C LEU A 207 -8.50 8.10 12.40
N ASP A 208 -8.91 6.85 12.44
CA ASP A 208 -9.60 6.26 13.59
C ASP A 208 -8.70 5.27 14.33
N ASN A 209 -8.94 5.09 15.63
CA ASN A 209 -8.17 4.19 16.49
C ASN A 209 -6.70 4.56 16.65
N VAL A 210 -6.40 5.85 16.65
CA VAL A 210 -5.06 6.37 16.94
C VAL A 210 -4.73 6.10 18.41
N SER A 211 -3.55 5.53 18.68
CA SER A 211 -3.11 5.17 20.03
C SER A 211 -2.05 6.12 20.58
N THR A 212 -1.24 6.73 19.72
CA THR A 212 -0.21 7.71 20.09
C THR A 212 -0.21 8.87 19.10
N TRP A 213 0.10 10.08 19.59
CA TRP A 213 0.21 11.24 18.72
C TRP A 213 1.34 11.09 17.69
N SER A 214 2.44 10.46 18.07
CA SER A 214 3.58 10.20 17.19
C SER A 214 3.24 9.44 15.90
N GLN A 215 2.11 8.72 15.87
CA GLN A 215 1.64 8.07 14.64
C GLN A 215 1.20 9.08 13.58
N VAL A 216 0.79 10.28 13.97
CA VAL A 216 0.10 11.27 13.14
C VAL A 216 0.68 12.69 13.23
N ASP A 217 1.75 12.93 13.98
CA ASP A 217 2.40 14.23 14.20
C ASP A 217 2.94 14.87 12.90
N TRP A 218 3.19 14.08 11.88
CA TRP A 218 3.60 14.49 10.54
C TRP A 218 2.44 15.07 9.69
N LEU A 219 1.17 14.93 10.12
CA LEU A 219 0.03 15.44 9.38
C LEU A 219 0.03 16.98 9.33
N PRO A 220 -0.41 17.59 8.20
CA PRO A 220 -0.58 19.02 8.13
C PRO A 220 -1.69 19.48 9.08
N THR A 221 -1.45 20.55 9.81
CA THR A 221 -2.45 21.13 10.73
C THR A 221 -3.61 21.78 9.99
N ARG A 222 -3.40 22.25 8.76
CA ARG A 222 -4.43 22.84 7.92
C ARG A 222 -4.18 22.57 6.44
N VAL A 223 -5.24 22.18 5.74
CA VAL A 223 -5.25 22.06 4.28
C VAL A 223 -6.45 22.84 3.75
N PRO A 224 -6.26 23.82 2.84
CA PRO A 224 -7.36 24.62 2.31
C PRO A 224 -8.45 23.76 1.66
N GLY A 225 -9.69 23.93 2.12
CA GLY A 225 -10.85 23.21 1.58
C GLY A 225 -10.88 21.71 1.88
N ALA A 226 -10.15 21.24 2.91
CA ALA A 226 -10.24 19.87 3.41
C ALA A 226 -10.20 19.87 4.95
N HIS A 227 -10.69 18.78 5.56
CA HIS A 227 -10.71 18.61 7.00
C HIS A 227 -10.11 17.27 7.39
N ILE A 228 -9.33 17.24 8.47
CA ILE A 228 -8.71 16.05 9.02
C ILE A 228 -9.23 15.83 10.43
N VAL A 229 -9.79 14.67 10.71
CA VAL A 229 -10.24 14.28 12.04
C VAL A 229 -9.42 13.08 12.49
N VAL A 230 -8.82 13.21 13.66
CA VAL A 230 -8.07 12.15 14.35
C VAL A 230 -8.89 11.68 15.54
N ALA A 231 -9.21 10.41 15.61
CA ALA A 231 -10.03 9.85 16.68
C ALA A 231 -9.32 8.66 17.35
N GLY A 232 -9.33 8.63 18.69
CA GLY A 232 -8.70 7.50 19.38
C GLY A 232 -8.60 7.64 20.89
N THR A 233 -7.80 6.76 21.49
CA THR A 233 -7.40 6.80 22.90
C THR A 233 -5.91 7.09 22.95
N LEU A 234 -5.54 8.37 22.85
CA LEU A 234 -4.15 8.80 22.79
C LEU A 234 -3.50 8.73 24.18
N SER A 235 -2.32 8.14 24.27
CA SER A 235 -1.61 7.89 25.52
C SER A 235 -0.52 8.94 25.80
N ASP A 236 -0.09 9.69 24.81
CA ASP A 236 0.97 10.69 24.89
C ASP A 236 0.41 12.12 24.98
N GLU A 237 1.25 13.05 25.42
CA GLU A 237 0.90 14.46 25.47
C GLU A 237 0.69 15.04 24.07
N LEU A 238 -0.38 15.81 23.92
CA LEU A 238 -0.72 16.47 22.67
C LEU A 238 -0.14 17.88 22.62
N PRO A 239 0.35 18.33 21.45
CA PRO A 239 0.81 19.71 21.32
C PRO A 239 -0.38 20.69 21.40
N GLN A 240 -0.13 21.94 21.78
CA GLN A 240 -1.17 22.96 21.98
C GLN A 240 -2.08 23.17 20.76
N HIS A 241 -1.57 22.98 19.54
CA HIS A 241 -2.37 23.11 18.31
C HIS A 241 -3.32 21.93 18.06
N ALA A 242 -3.19 20.83 18.79
CA ALA A 242 -3.98 19.61 18.69
C ALA A 242 -4.78 19.35 19.98
N GLU A 243 -5.23 20.41 20.66
CA GLU A 243 -6.08 20.28 21.85
C GLU A 243 -7.30 19.40 21.55
N PRO A 244 -7.51 18.29 22.30
CA PRO A 244 -8.52 17.32 21.97
C PRO A 244 -9.91 17.72 22.49
N ILE A 245 -10.93 17.33 21.73
CA ILE A 245 -12.30 17.22 22.25
C ILE A 245 -12.38 15.96 23.08
N GLN A 246 -12.55 16.11 24.39
CA GLN A 246 -12.64 14.98 25.31
C GLN A 246 -14.06 14.43 25.39
N LEU A 247 -14.25 13.16 25.00
CA LEU A 247 -15.52 12.47 25.16
C LEU A 247 -15.57 11.79 26.53
N GLY A 248 -16.25 12.44 27.46
CA GLY A 248 -16.57 11.89 28.77
C GLY A 248 -17.73 10.87 28.76
N PRO A 249 -18.13 10.38 29.93
CA PRO A 249 -19.37 9.63 30.13
C PRO A 249 -20.58 10.38 29.59
N LEU A 250 -21.64 9.67 29.19
CA LEU A 250 -22.91 10.29 28.85
C LEU A 250 -23.55 10.94 30.08
N ALA A 251 -24.19 12.07 29.88
CA ALA A 251 -25.05 12.67 30.89
C ALA A 251 -26.18 11.68 31.29
N PRO A 252 -26.65 11.68 32.54
CA PRO A 252 -27.64 10.72 33.00
C PRO A 252 -28.91 10.65 32.13
N GLU A 253 -29.37 11.80 31.61
CA GLU A 253 -30.53 11.90 30.72
C GLU A 253 -30.25 11.19 29.37
N ALA A 254 -29.10 11.42 28.80
CA ALA A 254 -28.67 10.81 27.55
C ALA A 254 -28.47 9.29 27.72
N GLY A 255 -27.88 8.87 28.84
CA GLY A 255 -27.74 7.46 29.19
C GLY A 255 -29.10 6.76 29.32
N ARG A 256 -30.07 7.41 29.97
CA ARG A 256 -31.46 6.89 30.08
C ARG A 256 -32.13 6.79 28.72
N ALA A 257 -32.00 7.80 27.87
CA ALA A 257 -32.53 7.81 26.53
C ALA A 257 -31.92 6.70 25.66
N LEU A 258 -30.59 6.48 25.79
CA LEU A 258 -29.90 5.40 25.08
C LEU A 258 -30.39 4.01 25.53
N LEU A 259 -30.53 3.78 26.85
CA LEU A 259 -31.04 2.53 27.39
C LEU A 259 -32.49 2.28 26.98
N ALA A 260 -33.35 3.31 27.03
CA ALA A 260 -34.75 3.28 26.64
C ALA A 260 -34.97 2.80 25.21
N ARG A 261 -34.10 3.20 24.28
CA ARG A 261 -34.16 2.74 22.89
C ARG A 261 -34.06 1.22 22.72
N HIS A 262 -33.41 0.55 23.65
CA HIS A 262 -33.22 -0.91 23.58
C HIS A 262 -34.35 -1.66 24.30
N ILE A 263 -34.88 -1.11 25.40
CA ILE A 263 -35.84 -1.83 26.25
C ILE A 263 -37.28 -1.46 25.98
N GLY A 264 -37.54 -0.37 25.22
CA GLY A 264 -38.89 0.12 24.90
C GLY A 264 -39.51 0.99 26.00
N ASP A 265 -40.45 1.87 25.60
CA ASP A 265 -41.06 2.89 26.46
C ASP A 265 -41.87 2.31 27.61
N ASP A 266 -42.54 1.17 27.43
CA ASP A 266 -43.34 0.53 28.46
C ASP A 266 -42.49 0.12 29.67
N ARG A 267 -41.29 -0.40 29.45
CA ARG A 267 -40.39 -0.80 30.55
C ARG A 267 -39.75 0.42 31.23
N VAL A 268 -39.52 1.48 30.48
CA VAL A 268 -38.98 2.76 30.99
C VAL A 268 -39.97 3.38 31.97
N THR A 269 -41.27 3.37 31.65
CA THR A 269 -42.32 3.97 32.47
C THR A 269 -42.66 3.13 33.72
N GLN A 270 -42.42 1.82 33.69
CA GLN A 270 -42.68 0.93 34.81
C GLN A 270 -41.76 1.17 36.02
N ASP A 271 -40.47 1.41 35.83
CA ASP A 271 -39.55 1.68 36.92
C ASP A 271 -38.44 2.66 36.50
N PRO A 272 -38.74 4.00 36.43
CA PRO A 272 -37.79 5.02 36.07
C PRO A 272 -36.57 5.13 37.01
N LYS A 273 -36.78 4.69 38.29
CA LYS A 273 -35.69 4.70 39.28
C LYS A 273 -34.69 3.60 39.03
N ALA A 274 -35.16 2.40 38.71
CA ALA A 274 -34.26 1.30 38.33
C ALA A 274 -33.52 1.60 37.04
N LEU A 275 -34.16 2.27 36.06
CA LEU A 275 -33.51 2.74 34.84
C LEU A 275 -32.32 3.68 35.14
N ALA A 276 -32.53 4.67 36.00
CA ALA A 276 -31.46 5.59 36.40
C ALA A 276 -30.28 4.85 37.06
N LEU A 277 -30.60 3.93 37.97
CA LEU A 277 -29.59 3.14 38.67
C LEU A 277 -28.78 2.20 37.76
N LEU A 278 -29.40 1.69 36.68
CA LEU A 278 -28.70 0.90 35.66
C LEU A 278 -27.73 1.75 34.87
N VAL A 279 -28.10 2.97 34.50
CA VAL A 279 -27.18 3.92 33.79
C VAL A 279 -26.00 4.31 34.68
N ASP A 280 -26.28 4.58 35.99
CA ASP A 280 -25.24 4.87 36.98
C ASP A 280 -24.28 3.67 37.14
N ALA A 281 -24.79 2.44 37.17
CA ALA A 281 -23.99 1.23 37.26
C ALA A 281 -23.12 1.00 36.01
N CYS A 282 -23.54 1.51 34.84
CA CYS A 282 -22.75 1.53 33.61
C CYS A 282 -21.75 2.71 33.53
N LEU A 283 -21.63 3.53 34.59
CA LEU A 283 -20.77 4.72 34.65
C LEU A 283 -20.97 5.69 33.46
N GLY A 284 -22.16 5.72 32.86
CA GLY A 284 -22.45 6.52 31.68
C GLY A 284 -21.70 6.09 30.40
N SER A 285 -21.07 4.90 30.41
CA SER A 285 -20.41 4.36 29.21
C SER A 285 -21.43 3.95 28.15
N PRO A 286 -21.42 4.54 26.95
CA PRO A 286 -22.35 4.17 25.87
C PRO A 286 -22.32 2.69 25.55
N LEU A 287 -21.13 2.08 25.49
CA LEU A 287 -20.95 0.67 25.17
C LEU A 287 -21.64 -0.23 26.18
N GLU A 288 -21.47 0.05 27.46
CA GLU A 288 -22.03 -0.76 28.54
C GLU A 288 -23.57 -0.58 28.65
N ILE A 289 -24.06 0.64 28.43
CA ILE A 289 -25.48 0.92 28.36
C ILE A 289 -26.14 0.14 27.21
N VAL A 290 -25.52 0.10 26.05
CA VAL A 290 -25.98 -0.68 24.89
C VAL A 290 -25.98 -2.17 25.19
N ARG A 291 -24.95 -2.71 25.86
CA ARG A 291 -24.88 -4.14 26.26
C ARG A 291 -26.00 -4.50 27.23
N VAL A 292 -26.14 -3.71 28.28
CA VAL A 292 -27.23 -3.89 29.26
C VAL A 292 -28.60 -3.81 28.58
N GLY A 293 -28.79 -2.80 27.71
CA GLY A 293 -30.01 -2.62 26.96
C GLY A 293 -30.37 -3.79 26.06
N ARG A 294 -29.41 -4.30 25.28
CA ARG A 294 -29.60 -5.47 24.41
C ARG A 294 -29.89 -6.73 25.21
N TRP A 295 -29.16 -6.97 26.31
CA TRP A 295 -29.46 -8.08 27.18
C TRP A 295 -30.88 -8.00 27.74
N LEU A 296 -31.32 -6.83 28.23
CA LEU A 296 -32.65 -6.59 28.72
C LEU A 296 -33.73 -6.75 27.65
N ALA A 297 -33.46 -6.36 26.41
CA ALA A 297 -34.35 -6.57 25.26
C ALA A 297 -34.57 -8.05 24.97
N GLY A 298 -33.52 -8.87 25.05
CA GLY A 298 -33.62 -10.32 24.95
C GLY A 298 -34.30 -11.00 26.17
N ASN A 299 -34.46 -10.26 27.27
CA ASN A 299 -35.04 -10.75 28.52
C ASN A 299 -36.23 -9.88 29.01
N PRO A 300 -37.33 -9.82 28.29
CA PRO A 300 -38.44 -8.91 28.59
C PRO A 300 -39.07 -9.13 29.95
N ASN A 301 -39.02 -10.36 30.47
CA ASN A 301 -39.64 -10.76 31.74
C ASN A 301 -38.77 -10.49 32.98
N VAL A 302 -37.52 -10.08 32.81
CA VAL A 302 -36.61 -9.77 33.93
C VAL A 302 -36.91 -8.34 34.44
N PRO A 303 -37.28 -8.17 35.74
CA PRO A 303 -37.50 -6.85 36.32
C PRO A 303 -36.18 -6.04 36.33
N LEU A 304 -36.22 -4.74 35.98
CA LEU A 304 -35.03 -3.88 35.97
C LEU A 304 -34.37 -3.86 37.36
N ARG A 305 -35.14 -3.88 38.45
CA ARG A 305 -34.61 -3.87 39.81
C ARG A 305 -33.76 -5.06 40.16
N SER A 306 -34.11 -6.26 39.68
CA SER A 306 -33.32 -7.45 39.99
C SER A 306 -31.92 -7.34 39.42
N LEU A 307 -31.78 -6.79 38.21
CA LEU A 307 -30.46 -6.54 37.62
C LEU A 307 -29.71 -5.44 38.38
N VAL A 308 -30.36 -4.37 38.81
CA VAL A 308 -29.75 -3.34 39.69
C VAL A 308 -29.18 -3.96 40.97
N ASP A 309 -30.00 -4.82 41.64
CA ASP A 309 -29.59 -5.46 42.89
C ASP A 309 -28.38 -6.39 42.68
N ASP A 310 -28.32 -7.10 41.57
CA ASP A 310 -27.20 -7.96 41.22
C ASP A 310 -25.95 -7.11 40.92
N LEU A 311 -26.08 -6.03 40.15
CA LEU A 311 -24.95 -5.13 39.81
C LEU A 311 -24.39 -4.40 41.02
N ARG A 312 -25.25 -3.97 41.97
CA ARG A 312 -24.81 -3.30 43.19
C ARG A 312 -24.02 -4.17 44.16
N ARG A 313 -24.16 -5.50 44.09
CA ARG A 313 -23.39 -6.45 44.88
C ARG A 313 -21.97 -6.66 44.36
N LEU A 314 -21.68 -6.16 43.16
CA LEU A 314 -20.40 -6.32 42.49
C LEU A 314 -19.56 -5.05 42.63
N SER A 315 -18.26 -5.20 42.63
CA SER A 315 -17.33 -4.04 42.41
C SER A 315 -17.47 -3.57 40.98
N ILE A 316 -17.12 -2.30 40.75
CA ILE A 316 -17.21 -1.63 39.43
C ILE A 316 -16.55 -2.48 38.33
N ASP A 317 -15.35 -3.02 38.58
CA ASP A 317 -14.58 -3.84 37.63
C ASP A 317 -15.30 -5.16 37.28
N LYS A 318 -16.17 -5.67 38.17
CA LYS A 318 -16.92 -6.92 37.98
C LYS A 318 -18.30 -6.73 37.33
N THR A 319 -18.79 -5.49 37.27
CA THR A 319 -20.09 -5.19 36.68
C THR A 319 -20.10 -5.53 35.18
N LEU A 320 -19.05 -5.16 34.46
CA LEU A 320 -18.88 -5.44 33.04
C LEU A 320 -18.77 -6.94 32.76
N ASP A 321 -17.96 -7.66 33.55
CA ASP A 321 -17.81 -9.11 33.43
C ASP A 321 -19.09 -9.85 33.71
N PHE A 322 -19.93 -9.33 34.64
CA PHE A 322 -21.18 -9.92 35.01
C PHE A 322 -22.22 -9.86 33.88
N VAL A 323 -22.50 -8.66 33.34
CA VAL A 323 -23.42 -8.48 32.20
C VAL A 323 -22.99 -9.34 31.01
N LEU A 324 -21.73 -9.39 30.74
CA LEU A 324 -21.14 -10.25 29.72
C LEU A 324 -21.45 -11.74 30.01
N SER A 325 -21.17 -12.18 31.22
CA SER A 325 -21.41 -13.58 31.60
C SER A 325 -22.87 -13.99 31.45
N LEU A 326 -23.78 -13.06 31.69
CA LEU A 326 -25.23 -13.26 31.46
C LEU A 326 -25.55 -13.42 29.97
N SER A 327 -24.97 -12.55 29.12
CA SER A 327 -25.13 -12.62 27.66
C SER A 327 -24.59 -13.96 27.10
N ILE A 328 -23.37 -14.36 27.51
CA ILE A 328 -22.74 -15.61 27.06
C ILE A 328 -23.55 -16.86 27.50
N LYS A 329 -24.18 -16.83 28.68
CA LYS A 329 -24.98 -17.95 29.17
C LYS A 329 -26.24 -18.22 28.33
N GLN A 330 -26.76 -17.21 27.66
CA GLN A 330 -27.95 -17.28 26.84
C GLN A 330 -27.70 -17.67 25.38
N LEU A 331 -26.46 -17.56 24.92
CA LEU A 331 -26.10 -17.91 23.55
C LEU A 331 -26.35 -19.36 23.23
N ARG A 332 -26.86 -19.61 22.03
CA ARG A 332 -26.89 -20.94 21.44
C ARG A 332 -25.48 -21.54 21.39
N PRO A 333 -25.33 -22.86 21.46
CA PRO A 333 -23.98 -23.48 21.49
C PRO A 333 -23.04 -23.03 20.38
N THR A 334 -23.56 -22.87 19.16
CA THR A 334 -22.76 -22.42 18.00
C THR A 334 -22.27 -20.98 18.14
N ALA A 335 -23.16 -20.07 18.56
CA ALA A 335 -22.78 -18.66 18.78
C ALA A 335 -21.81 -18.55 19.96
N LYS A 336 -22.03 -19.27 21.04
CA LYS A 336 -21.11 -19.33 22.17
C LYS A 336 -19.73 -19.84 21.78
N GLN A 337 -19.69 -20.91 20.98
CA GLN A 337 -18.43 -21.45 20.46
C GLN A 337 -17.71 -20.43 19.58
N LEU A 338 -18.42 -19.77 18.64
CA LEU A 338 -17.86 -18.72 17.80
C LEU A 338 -17.28 -17.58 18.62
N PHE A 339 -18.00 -17.12 19.65
CA PHE A 339 -17.53 -16.04 20.52
C PHE A 339 -16.24 -16.41 21.23
N ILE A 340 -16.16 -17.59 21.85
CA ILE A 340 -14.96 -18.09 22.55
C ILE A 340 -13.77 -18.15 21.58
N LEU A 341 -13.98 -18.69 20.38
CA LEU A 341 -12.95 -18.80 19.37
C LEU A 341 -12.47 -17.41 18.90
N LEU A 342 -13.38 -16.49 18.59
CA LEU A 342 -13.03 -15.13 18.17
C LEU A 342 -12.32 -14.34 19.27
N ALA A 343 -12.74 -14.48 20.53
CA ALA A 343 -12.11 -13.80 21.66
C ALA A 343 -10.69 -14.29 21.93
N GLY A 344 -10.40 -15.58 21.68
CA GLY A 344 -9.08 -16.18 21.85
C GLY A 344 -8.11 -15.99 20.66
N LEU A 345 -8.57 -15.40 19.55
CA LEU A 345 -7.72 -15.25 18.38
C LEU A 345 -6.81 -14.02 18.45
N PRO A 346 -5.57 -14.12 17.96
CA PRO A 346 -4.63 -12.98 17.86
C PRO A 346 -4.97 -12.04 16.69
N ILE A 347 -6.13 -12.18 16.06
CA ILE A 347 -6.58 -11.38 14.91
C ILE A 347 -7.67 -10.38 15.31
N ALA A 348 -7.70 -9.22 14.63
CA ALA A 348 -8.59 -8.14 15.01
C ALA A 348 -10.03 -8.35 14.56
N GLU A 349 -10.20 -8.89 13.36
CA GLU A 349 -11.50 -9.05 12.70
C GLU A 349 -11.45 -10.19 11.69
N VAL A 350 -12.59 -10.76 11.39
CA VAL A 350 -12.75 -11.82 10.38
C VAL A 350 -13.94 -11.52 9.49
N ASP A 351 -13.91 -12.00 8.25
CA ASP A 351 -15.12 -12.04 7.43
C ASP A 351 -16.02 -13.22 7.80
N HIS A 352 -17.23 -13.25 7.24
CA HIS A 352 -18.21 -14.30 7.52
C HIS A 352 -17.73 -15.69 7.04
N GLN A 353 -16.93 -15.77 5.98
CA GLN A 353 -16.39 -17.03 5.47
C GLN A 353 -15.28 -17.56 6.39
N ALA A 354 -14.41 -16.68 6.85
CA ALA A 354 -13.38 -17.01 7.83
C ALA A 354 -14.01 -17.46 9.18
N ALA A 355 -15.10 -16.81 9.62
CA ALA A 355 -15.85 -17.24 10.80
C ALA A 355 -16.50 -18.62 10.61
N ALA A 356 -17.02 -18.91 9.42
CA ALA A 356 -17.56 -20.23 9.07
C ALA A 356 -16.45 -21.31 9.04
N ALA A 357 -15.29 -20.99 8.46
CA ALA A 357 -14.13 -21.88 8.47
C ALA A 357 -13.64 -22.16 9.90
N LEU A 358 -13.59 -21.12 10.75
CA LEU A 358 -13.23 -21.25 12.15
C LEU A 358 -14.14 -22.23 12.90
N LEU A 359 -15.45 -22.15 12.69
CA LEU A 359 -16.44 -23.09 13.26
C LEU A 359 -16.39 -24.47 12.60
N GLY A 360 -15.97 -24.57 11.36
CA GLY A 360 -16.07 -25.77 10.53
C GLY A 360 -17.50 -26.04 10.04
N VAL A 361 -18.25 -24.98 9.71
CA VAL A 361 -19.63 -25.03 9.22
C VAL A 361 -19.75 -24.30 7.86
N PRO A 362 -20.79 -24.57 7.06
CA PRO A 362 -20.98 -23.90 5.78
C PRO A 362 -21.27 -22.40 5.89
N SER A 363 -21.88 -21.95 7.00
CA SER A 363 -22.22 -20.54 7.24
C SER A 363 -22.22 -20.24 8.74
N ALA A 364 -21.68 -19.08 9.10
CA ALA A 364 -21.69 -18.56 10.47
C ALA A 364 -22.73 -17.44 10.68
N GLY A 365 -23.55 -17.11 9.67
CA GLY A 365 -24.44 -15.95 9.67
C GLY A 365 -25.36 -15.86 10.90
N ASP A 366 -26.05 -16.95 11.25
CA ASP A 366 -26.95 -16.97 12.39
C ASP A 366 -26.23 -16.76 13.73
N ALA A 367 -25.03 -17.36 13.87
CA ALA A 367 -24.21 -17.19 15.06
C ALA A 367 -23.70 -15.75 15.18
N ILE A 368 -23.28 -15.14 14.06
CA ILE A 368 -22.83 -13.75 14.02
C ILE A 368 -23.98 -12.80 14.37
N THR A 369 -25.16 -13.01 13.80
CA THR A 369 -26.35 -12.19 14.09
C THR A 369 -26.68 -12.25 15.58
N GLU A 370 -26.73 -13.45 16.16
CA GLU A 370 -26.98 -13.61 17.59
C GLU A 370 -25.91 -12.90 18.45
N LEU A 371 -24.64 -13.03 18.11
CA LEU A 371 -23.58 -12.32 18.83
C LEU A 371 -23.69 -10.81 18.70
N ALA A 372 -24.11 -10.30 17.54
CA ALA A 372 -24.34 -8.87 17.32
C ALA A 372 -25.55 -8.36 18.11
N ASP A 373 -26.62 -9.15 18.20
CA ASP A 373 -27.82 -8.82 18.98
C ASP A 373 -27.49 -8.66 20.48
N PHE A 374 -26.55 -9.44 20.99
CA PHE A 374 -26.08 -9.32 22.37
C PHE A 374 -24.93 -8.29 22.53
N GLY A 375 -24.50 -7.61 21.47
CA GLY A 375 -23.42 -6.63 21.51
C GLY A 375 -22.04 -7.21 21.81
N LEU A 376 -21.85 -8.51 21.56
CA LEU A 376 -20.59 -9.23 21.77
C LEU A 376 -19.64 -9.10 20.59
N VAL A 377 -20.20 -8.87 19.41
CA VAL A 377 -19.46 -8.50 18.19
C VAL A 377 -20.04 -7.25 17.57
N GLU A 378 -19.24 -6.51 16.86
CA GLU A 378 -19.66 -5.40 16.03
C GLU A 378 -19.43 -5.72 14.55
N ASN A 379 -20.37 -5.32 13.72
CA ASN A 379 -20.18 -5.34 12.28
C ASN A 379 -19.29 -4.16 11.89
N VAL A 380 -18.08 -4.46 11.46
CA VAL A 380 -17.12 -3.44 10.99
C VAL A 380 -17.50 -2.96 9.60
N ARG A 381 -18.03 -3.89 8.77
CA ARG A 381 -18.53 -3.70 7.41
C ARG A 381 -19.55 -4.80 7.13
N MET A 382 -20.24 -4.71 5.99
CA MET A 382 -21.32 -5.64 5.61
C MET A 382 -20.99 -7.14 5.79
N THR A 383 -19.73 -7.54 5.69
CA THR A 383 -19.31 -8.95 5.76
C THR A 383 -18.24 -9.22 6.82
N ARG A 384 -17.86 -8.24 7.63
CA ARG A 384 -16.78 -8.40 8.62
C ARG A 384 -17.24 -8.12 10.03
N VAL A 385 -16.77 -8.95 10.94
CA VAL A 385 -17.11 -8.88 12.35
C VAL A 385 -15.86 -8.82 13.22
N ARG A 386 -16.02 -8.16 14.34
CA ARG A 386 -14.99 -7.95 15.36
C ARG A 386 -15.61 -8.18 16.74
N VAL A 387 -14.86 -8.81 17.64
CA VAL A 387 -15.23 -8.88 19.04
C VAL A 387 -15.13 -7.50 19.67
N THR A 388 -16.19 -7.08 20.36
CA THR A 388 -16.24 -5.77 21.02
C THR A 388 -15.31 -5.72 22.26
N GLY A 389 -14.37 -4.78 22.30
CA GLY A 389 -13.65 -4.30 23.50
C GLY A 389 -12.86 -5.35 24.29
N ALA A 390 -13.07 -5.43 25.57
CA ALA A 390 -12.19 -5.96 26.62
C ALA A 390 -11.97 -7.50 26.69
N PHE A 391 -12.55 -8.28 25.77
CA PHE A 391 -12.55 -9.76 25.88
C PHE A 391 -11.33 -10.48 25.32
N ARG A 392 -10.45 -9.75 24.66
CA ARG A 392 -9.23 -10.32 24.07
C ARG A 392 -8.20 -10.79 25.08
N ASP A 393 -8.32 -10.36 26.35
CA ASP A 393 -7.34 -10.70 27.40
C ASP A 393 -7.64 -12.00 28.15
N SER A 394 -8.78 -12.63 27.88
CA SER A 394 -9.11 -13.94 28.47
C SER A 394 -8.45 -15.08 27.69
N GLY A 395 -7.14 -15.01 27.47
CA GLY A 395 -6.37 -16.01 26.76
C GLY A 395 -6.53 -17.38 27.40
N ALA A 396 -7.49 -18.16 26.92
CA ALA A 396 -7.54 -19.58 27.18
C ALA A 396 -6.34 -20.24 26.50
N ALA A 397 -5.50 -20.92 27.24
CA ALA A 397 -4.45 -21.75 26.69
C ALA A 397 -5.06 -22.76 25.71
N GLY A 398 -4.47 -22.83 24.49
CA GLY A 398 -5.01 -23.58 23.36
C GLY A 398 -5.46 -24.99 23.64
N THR A 399 -6.77 -25.13 23.78
CA THR A 399 -7.38 -26.46 23.82
C THR A 399 -7.23 -27.18 22.47
N PRO A 400 -7.29 -28.50 22.42
CA PRO A 400 -7.24 -29.24 21.16
C PRO A 400 -8.33 -28.77 20.16
N GLN A 401 -9.48 -28.34 20.65
CA GLN A 401 -10.58 -27.83 19.85
C GLN A 401 -10.26 -26.44 19.26
N GLU A 402 -9.68 -25.54 20.03
CA GLU A 402 -9.22 -24.23 19.58
C GLU A 402 -8.09 -24.36 18.57
N ASN A 403 -7.15 -25.26 18.81
CA ASN A 403 -6.08 -25.55 17.86
C ASN A 403 -6.60 -26.11 16.54
N ALA A 404 -7.63 -26.95 16.56
CA ALA A 404 -8.29 -27.45 15.35
C ALA A 404 -9.02 -26.34 14.59
N ALA A 405 -9.70 -25.44 15.31
CA ALA A 405 -10.37 -24.29 14.74
C ALA A 405 -9.37 -23.31 14.10
N TRP A 406 -8.27 -23.03 14.79
CA TRP A 406 -7.20 -22.19 14.25
C TRP A 406 -6.60 -22.78 12.97
N ARG A 407 -6.34 -24.09 12.93
CA ARG A 407 -5.84 -24.75 11.70
C ARG A 407 -6.79 -24.56 10.53
N ARG A 408 -8.11 -24.75 10.72
CA ARG A 408 -9.10 -24.52 9.66
C ARG A 408 -9.05 -23.08 9.14
N LEU A 409 -8.96 -22.12 10.04
CA LEU A 409 -8.86 -20.70 9.69
C LEU A 409 -7.58 -20.38 8.88
N VAL A 410 -6.43 -20.90 9.32
CA VAL A 410 -5.15 -20.70 8.63
C VAL A 410 -5.16 -21.36 7.25
N GLU A 411 -5.70 -22.58 7.12
CA GLU A 411 -5.84 -23.23 5.81
C GLU A 411 -6.79 -22.44 4.90
N HIS A 412 -7.91 -21.93 5.41
CA HIS A 412 -8.81 -21.07 4.66
C HIS A 412 -8.08 -19.84 4.10
N PHE A 413 -7.34 -19.10 4.94
CA PHE A 413 -6.58 -17.95 4.48
C PHE A 413 -5.46 -18.34 3.52
N ALA A 414 -4.81 -19.48 3.71
CA ALA A 414 -3.78 -19.97 2.81
C ALA A 414 -4.33 -20.28 1.40
N GLU A 415 -5.53 -20.88 1.33
CA GLU A 415 -6.22 -21.15 0.07
C GLU A 415 -6.63 -19.86 -0.63
N GLN A 416 -7.25 -18.93 0.11
CA GLN A 416 -7.67 -17.63 -0.41
C GLN A 416 -6.46 -16.80 -0.89
N ALA A 417 -5.40 -16.69 -0.08
CA ALA A 417 -4.20 -15.95 -0.44
C ALA A 417 -3.56 -16.49 -1.73
N ALA A 418 -3.47 -17.81 -1.88
CA ALA A 418 -2.94 -18.43 -3.09
C ALA A 418 -3.85 -18.17 -4.31
N ALA A 419 -5.18 -18.31 -4.14
CA ALA A 419 -6.14 -18.11 -5.22
C ALA A 419 -6.14 -16.65 -5.73
N TYR A 420 -6.11 -15.67 -4.81
CA TYR A 420 -6.08 -14.26 -5.17
C TYR A 420 -4.70 -13.80 -5.67
N ALA A 421 -3.60 -14.35 -5.14
CA ALA A 421 -2.27 -14.07 -5.66
C ALA A 421 -2.11 -14.47 -7.14
N ALA A 422 -2.68 -15.62 -7.53
CA ALA A 422 -2.69 -16.05 -8.93
C ALA A 422 -3.50 -15.14 -9.87
N ARG A 423 -4.36 -14.28 -9.32
CA ARG A 423 -5.21 -13.33 -10.05
C ARG A 423 -4.68 -11.89 -10.03
N LEU A 424 -3.58 -11.62 -9.31
CA LEU A 424 -2.94 -10.29 -9.36
C LEU A 424 -2.42 -10.03 -10.80
N PRO A 425 -2.55 -8.79 -11.33
CA PRO A 425 -2.97 -7.56 -10.67
C PRO A 425 -4.48 -7.20 -10.81
N ALA A 426 -5.37 -8.15 -11.02
CA ALA A 426 -6.81 -7.88 -11.18
C ALA A 426 -7.40 -7.12 -9.96
N ASP A 427 -8.32 -6.20 -10.21
CA ASP A 427 -8.88 -5.30 -9.18
C ASP A 427 -9.55 -6.05 -8.02
N GLU A 428 -10.20 -7.17 -8.30
CA GLU A 428 -10.81 -8.00 -7.25
C GLU A 428 -9.77 -8.57 -6.29
N ALA A 429 -8.64 -9.07 -6.83
CA ALA A 429 -7.54 -9.61 -6.04
C ALA A 429 -6.85 -8.51 -5.21
N ARG A 430 -6.62 -7.34 -5.82
CA ARG A 430 -6.08 -6.17 -5.14
C ARG A 430 -6.99 -5.70 -4.00
N THR A 431 -8.30 -5.67 -4.22
CA THR A 431 -9.29 -5.31 -3.20
C THR A 431 -9.28 -6.30 -2.04
N TRP A 432 -9.24 -7.59 -2.34
CA TRP A 432 -9.18 -8.63 -1.32
C TRP A 432 -7.91 -8.49 -0.46
N PHE A 433 -6.72 -8.39 -1.07
CA PHE A 433 -5.48 -8.21 -0.31
C PHE A 433 -5.49 -6.91 0.50
N ALA A 434 -6.00 -5.81 -0.05
CA ALA A 434 -6.10 -4.54 0.67
C ALA A 434 -6.98 -4.65 1.94
N MET A 435 -7.95 -5.56 1.96
CA MET A 435 -8.79 -5.82 3.13
C MET A 435 -8.16 -6.83 4.10
N GLU A 436 -7.45 -7.84 3.58
CA GLU A 436 -6.99 -8.99 4.38
C GLU A 436 -5.51 -8.92 4.79
N ASP A 437 -4.68 -8.08 4.17
CA ASP A 437 -3.23 -8.09 4.39
C ASP A 437 -2.83 -7.97 5.87
N ARG A 438 -3.58 -7.19 6.65
CA ARG A 438 -3.37 -7.03 8.09
C ARG A 438 -3.71 -8.30 8.85
N VAL A 439 -4.81 -8.94 8.54
CA VAL A 439 -5.24 -10.19 9.18
C VAL A 439 -4.25 -11.30 8.84
N LEU A 440 -3.81 -11.37 7.59
CA LEU A 440 -2.80 -12.33 7.15
C LEU A 440 -1.45 -12.16 7.89
N LEU A 441 -1.02 -10.91 8.11
CA LEU A 441 0.16 -10.62 8.93
C LEU A 441 -0.03 -11.06 10.38
N GLN A 442 -1.22 -10.82 10.97
CA GLN A 442 -1.57 -11.29 12.32
C GLN A 442 -1.57 -12.81 12.41
N VAL A 443 -2.07 -13.50 11.38
CA VAL A 443 -2.03 -14.96 11.30
C VAL A 443 -0.59 -15.48 11.30
N LEU A 444 0.30 -14.85 10.55
CA LEU A 444 1.72 -15.21 10.55
C LEU A 444 2.37 -14.98 11.91
N ALA A 445 2.10 -13.83 12.54
CA ALA A 445 2.66 -13.46 13.84
C ALA A 445 2.12 -14.33 15.01
N GLY A 446 0.87 -14.82 14.88
CA GLY A 446 0.21 -15.67 15.88
C GLY A 446 0.53 -17.16 15.76
N ALA A 447 1.60 -17.53 15.07
CA ALA A 447 1.96 -18.93 14.86
C ALA A 447 2.47 -19.59 16.15
N GLU A 448 1.85 -20.72 16.50
CA GLU A 448 2.22 -21.54 17.65
C GLU A 448 2.33 -23.02 17.29
N PRO A 449 3.22 -23.80 17.96
CA PRO A 449 3.34 -25.23 17.72
C PRO A 449 1.99 -25.96 17.84
N GLY A 450 1.72 -26.88 16.91
CA GLY A 450 0.50 -27.69 16.91
C GLY A 450 -0.78 -27.01 16.38
N ARG A 451 -0.74 -25.69 16.14
CA ARG A 451 -1.90 -24.93 15.62
C ARG A 451 -2.01 -24.90 14.10
N GLN A 452 -0.87 -24.88 13.38
CA GLN A 452 -0.83 -24.78 11.91
C GLN A 452 0.38 -25.49 11.32
N THR A 453 0.45 -25.56 9.99
CA THR A 453 1.56 -26.13 9.26
C THR A 453 2.45 -25.05 8.63
N GLY A 454 3.74 -25.27 8.55
CA GLY A 454 4.67 -24.37 7.84
C GLY A 454 4.26 -24.16 6.38
N ARG A 455 3.68 -25.18 5.73
CA ARG A 455 3.18 -25.11 4.35
C ARG A 455 2.02 -24.10 4.20
N ALA A 456 1.06 -24.08 5.13
CA ALA A 456 -0.05 -23.13 5.08
C ALA A 456 0.45 -21.69 5.30
N LEU A 457 1.32 -21.48 6.28
CA LEU A 457 1.95 -20.18 6.52
C LEU A 457 2.79 -19.72 5.33
N GLY A 458 3.52 -20.65 4.68
CA GLY A 458 4.26 -20.37 3.46
C GLY A 458 3.37 -19.83 2.35
N ARG A 459 2.20 -20.45 2.09
CA ARG A 459 1.24 -19.96 1.07
C ARG A 459 0.68 -18.57 1.39
N ILE A 460 0.41 -18.28 2.67
CA ILE A 460 0.00 -16.93 3.10
C ILE A 460 1.12 -15.91 2.81
N ALA A 461 2.34 -16.24 3.21
CA ALA A 461 3.49 -15.37 3.00
C ALA A 461 3.83 -15.17 1.51
N ASP A 462 3.64 -16.19 0.66
CA ASP A 462 3.79 -16.08 -0.80
C ASP A 462 2.76 -15.09 -1.40
N GLY A 463 1.51 -15.18 -0.96
CA GLY A 463 0.47 -14.24 -1.36
C GLY A 463 0.76 -12.81 -0.93
N LEU A 464 1.20 -12.61 0.32
CA LEU A 464 1.60 -11.31 0.83
C LEU A 464 2.83 -10.75 0.13
N GLU A 465 3.81 -11.58 -0.20
CA GLU A 465 4.99 -11.15 -0.97
C GLU A 465 4.59 -10.64 -2.36
N ALA A 466 3.71 -11.37 -3.08
CA ALA A 466 3.21 -10.93 -4.38
C ALA A 466 2.44 -9.61 -4.27
N TRP A 467 1.59 -9.47 -3.27
CA TRP A 467 0.81 -8.26 -3.01
C TRP A 467 1.69 -7.07 -2.64
N PHE A 468 2.53 -7.21 -1.63
CA PHE A 468 3.37 -6.11 -1.14
C PHE A 468 4.42 -5.69 -2.15
N ARG A 469 4.92 -6.62 -2.98
CA ARG A 469 5.80 -6.30 -4.11
C ARG A 469 5.08 -5.46 -5.16
N LEU A 470 3.85 -5.82 -5.52
CA LEU A 470 3.02 -5.06 -6.45
C LEU A 470 2.73 -3.64 -5.92
N GLU A 471 2.53 -3.51 -4.62
CA GLU A 471 2.25 -2.23 -3.94
C GLU A 471 3.51 -1.49 -3.47
N GLN A 472 4.72 -1.98 -3.78
CA GLN A 472 6.02 -1.40 -3.39
C GLN A 472 6.15 -1.20 -1.86
N ARG A 473 5.58 -2.11 -1.06
CA ARG A 473 5.54 -2.04 0.41
C ARG A 473 6.70 -2.82 1.03
N HIS A 474 7.91 -2.31 0.91
CA HIS A 474 9.13 -3.03 1.31
C HIS A 474 9.20 -3.38 2.80
N GLU A 475 8.76 -2.48 3.71
CA GLU A 475 8.69 -2.77 5.14
C GLU A 475 7.73 -3.91 5.47
N ASP A 476 6.56 -3.93 4.83
CA ASP A 476 5.57 -4.99 5.05
C ASP A 476 6.04 -6.32 4.48
N ARG A 477 6.81 -6.32 3.38
CA ARG A 477 7.51 -7.51 2.87
C ARG A 477 8.49 -8.05 3.90
N LEU A 478 9.33 -7.19 4.49
CA LEU A 478 10.25 -7.58 5.56
C LEU A 478 9.50 -8.12 6.77
N ARG A 479 8.44 -7.43 7.20
CA ARG A 479 7.60 -7.85 8.33
C ARG A 479 6.97 -9.22 8.09
N ALA A 480 6.42 -9.47 6.91
CA ALA A 480 5.84 -10.77 6.55
C ALA A 480 6.90 -11.88 6.54
N ALA A 481 8.09 -11.62 5.97
CA ALA A 481 9.19 -12.57 5.93
C ALA A 481 9.76 -12.86 7.33
N ALA A 482 9.90 -11.83 8.18
CA ALA A 482 10.33 -12.00 9.56
C ALA A 482 9.32 -12.80 10.39
N ALA A 483 8.02 -12.52 10.24
CA ALA A 483 6.97 -13.28 10.90
C ALA A 483 6.96 -14.75 10.46
N LEU A 484 7.14 -15.01 9.15
CA LEU A 484 7.27 -16.37 8.64
C LEU A 484 8.49 -17.09 9.20
N SER A 485 9.65 -16.42 9.31
CA SER A 485 10.87 -17.02 9.90
C SER A 485 10.65 -17.39 11.35
N ALA A 486 10.08 -16.48 12.16
CA ALA A 486 9.76 -16.72 13.56
C ALA A 486 8.77 -17.90 13.72
N ALA A 487 7.72 -17.93 12.89
CA ALA A 487 6.74 -19.01 12.87
C ALA A 487 7.36 -20.36 12.51
N ALA A 488 8.15 -20.39 11.45
CA ALA A 488 8.83 -21.60 10.99
C ALA A 488 9.81 -22.14 12.06
N LYS A 489 10.54 -21.24 12.72
CA LYS A 489 11.41 -21.60 13.88
C LYS A 489 10.61 -22.22 15.01
N ALA A 490 9.46 -21.64 15.38
CA ALA A 490 8.59 -22.17 16.42
C ALA A 490 8.01 -23.54 16.07
N LEU A 491 7.78 -23.82 14.77
CA LEU A 491 7.27 -25.08 14.26
C LEU A 491 8.38 -26.13 14.02
N GLY A 492 9.66 -25.76 14.08
CA GLY A 492 10.78 -26.61 13.71
C GLY A 492 10.87 -26.89 12.19
N ASP A 493 10.27 -26.05 11.36
CA ASP A 493 10.30 -26.19 9.89
C ASP A 493 11.49 -25.41 9.32
N GLU A 494 12.68 -26.03 9.36
CA GLU A 494 13.93 -25.41 8.91
C GLU A 494 13.87 -24.97 7.43
N ARG A 495 13.09 -25.67 6.58
CA ARG A 495 12.97 -25.34 5.16
C ARG A 495 12.22 -24.03 4.96
N VAL A 496 11.08 -23.87 5.61
CA VAL A 496 10.29 -22.63 5.54
C VAL A 496 11.07 -21.50 6.20
N GLN A 497 11.79 -21.76 7.29
CA GLN A 497 12.63 -20.78 7.96
C GLN A 497 13.74 -20.28 7.02
N ALA A 498 14.47 -21.18 6.35
CA ALA A 498 15.51 -20.81 5.40
C ALA A 498 14.96 -19.97 4.24
N THR A 499 13.77 -20.35 3.73
CA THR A 499 13.09 -19.57 2.68
C THR A 499 12.77 -18.15 3.17
N ALA A 500 12.27 -17.97 4.37
CA ALA A 500 11.95 -16.68 4.96
C ALA A 500 13.20 -15.81 5.18
N GLU A 501 14.30 -16.39 5.67
CA GLU A 501 15.57 -15.67 5.84
C GLU A 501 16.12 -15.19 4.47
N LEU A 502 16.03 -16.02 3.44
CA LEU A 502 16.49 -15.63 2.10
C LEU A 502 15.59 -14.58 1.44
N ARG A 503 14.30 -14.55 1.73
CA ARG A 503 13.44 -13.42 1.34
C ARG A 503 13.87 -12.11 2.00
N GLN A 504 14.17 -12.14 3.30
CA GLN A 504 14.70 -10.97 4.00
C GLN A 504 16.03 -10.53 3.38
N CYS A 505 16.91 -11.46 3.06
CA CYS A 505 18.15 -11.19 2.33
C CYS A 505 17.90 -10.46 1.01
N ALA A 506 17.00 -10.98 0.16
CA ALA A 506 16.66 -10.39 -1.14
C ALA A 506 16.09 -8.97 -1.01
N ILE A 507 15.20 -8.75 -0.05
CA ILE A 507 14.61 -7.43 0.21
C ILE A 507 15.69 -6.44 0.68
N GLN A 508 16.58 -6.84 1.59
CA GLN A 508 17.67 -6.00 2.08
C GLN A 508 18.68 -5.66 0.98
N LEU A 509 18.97 -6.61 0.07
CA LEU A 509 19.80 -6.33 -1.12
C LEU A 509 19.15 -5.27 -2.04
N THR A 510 17.83 -5.36 -2.22
CA THR A 510 17.08 -4.39 -3.03
C THR A 510 17.08 -2.99 -2.39
N TRP A 511 17.05 -2.94 -1.05
CA TRP A 511 17.09 -1.68 -0.29
C TRP A 511 18.50 -1.11 -0.08
N GLY A 512 19.53 -1.85 -0.51
CA GLY A 512 20.90 -1.41 -0.43
C GLY A 512 21.56 -1.61 0.93
N ASP A 513 21.06 -2.54 1.78
CA ASP A 513 21.70 -2.91 3.04
C ASP A 513 22.37 -4.31 2.95
N PRO A 514 23.58 -4.39 2.40
CA PRO A 514 24.27 -5.66 2.18
C PRO A 514 24.70 -6.33 3.52
N ARG A 515 24.83 -5.56 4.62
CA ARG A 515 25.20 -6.14 5.93
C ARG A 515 24.05 -6.97 6.48
N LYS A 516 22.84 -6.41 6.51
CA LYS A 516 21.63 -7.15 6.92
C LYS A 516 21.34 -8.30 5.98
N ALA A 517 21.51 -8.10 4.68
CA ALA A 517 21.36 -9.18 3.69
C ALA A 517 22.29 -10.36 4.02
N ARG A 518 23.57 -10.09 4.31
CA ARG A 518 24.54 -11.13 4.68
C ARG A 518 24.18 -11.83 6.00
N GLN A 519 23.66 -11.11 7.00
CA GLN A 519 23.20 -11.70 8.26
C GLN A 519 22.09 -12.74 8.00
N HIS A 520 21.06 -12.36 7.25
CA HIS A 520 19.95 -13.26 6.90
C HIS A 520 20.42 -14.47 6.09
N PHE A 521 21.35 -14.24 5.15
CA PHE A 521 21.94 -15.36 4.42
C PHE A 521 22.70 -16.33 5.33
N THR A 522 23.51 -15.84 6.24
CA THR A 522 24.25 -16.68 7.20
C THR A 522 23.29 -17.50 8.05
N GLN A 523 22.21 -16.89 8.53
CA GLN A 523 21.16 -17.60 9.28
C GLN A 523 20.52 -18.71 8.45
N ALA A 524 20.20 -18.44 7.17
CA ALA A 524 19.68 -19.46 6.27
C ALA A 524 20.68 -20.62 6.03
N ALA A 525 21.96 -20.30 5.88
CA ALA A 525 23.01 -21.27 5.64
C ALA A 525 23.32 -22.16 6.89
N GLU A 526 23.14 -21.63 8.10
CA GLU A 526 23.29 -22.37 9.36
C GLU A 526 22.15 -23.39 9.57
N LEU A 527 20.98 -23.15 8.97
CA LEU A 527 19.91 -24.14 8.96
C LEU A 527 20.35 -25.34 8.13
N ARG A 528 20.24 -26.54 8.68
CA ARG A 528 20.71 -27.81 8.08
C ARG A 528 19.91 -28.24 6.86
N VAL A 529 19.61 -27.29 5.95
CA VAL A 529 18.88 -27.54 4.72
C VAL A 529 19.88 -27.84 3.61
N ARG A 530 19.73 -28.96 2.92
CA ARG A 530 20.57 -29.29 1.77
C ARG A 530 20.33 -28.30 0.65
N VAL A 531 21.40 -27.72 0.12
CA VAL A 531 21.34 -26.73 -0.97
C VAL A 531 20.62 -27.28 -2.20
N GLU A 532 20.76 -28.60 -2.46
CA GLU A 532 20.10 -29.30 -3.56
C GLU A 532 18.58 -29.38 -3.41
N SER A 533 18.05 -29.25 -2.21
CA SER A 533 16.60 -29.24 -1.94
C SER A 533 15.99 -27.83 -1.96
N TRP A 534 16.80 -26.83 -2.20
CA TRP A 534 16.32 -25.46 -2.26
C TRP A 534 15.48 -25.21 -3.51
N PRO A 535 14.39 -24.43 -3.43
CA PRO A 535 13.70 -23.96 -4.61
C PRO A 535 14.61 -23.08 -5.48
N ALA A 536 14.30 -22.98 -6.77
CA ALA A 536 15.11 -22.25 -7.74
C ALA A 536 15.46 -20.81 -7.30
N GLU A 537 14.50 -20.13 -6.69
CA GLU A 537 14.65 -18.75 -6.18
C GLU A 537 15.80 -18.61 -5.20
N LEU A 538 16.02 -19.59 -4.33
CA LEU A 538 17.06 -19.54 -3.31
C LEU A 538 18.47 -19.66 -3.90
N HIS A 539 18.64 -20.44 -4.96
CA HIS A 539 19.92 -20.49 -5.66
C HIS A 539 20.25 -19.17 -6.34
N LEU A 540 19.22 -18.46 -6.80
CA LEU A 540 19.39 -17.15 -7.42
C LEU A 540 19.75 -16.06 -6.38
N GLU A 541 19.06 -16.05 -5.23
CA GLU A 541 19.40 -15.15 -4.12
C GLU A 541 20.81 -15.41 -3.60
N HIS A 542 21.21 -16.69 -3.53
CA HIS A 542 22.58 -17.07 -3.20
C HIS A 542 23.58 -16.48 -4.20
N ALA A 543 23.31 -16.63 -5.51
CA ALA A 543 24.18 -16.05 -6.54
C ALA A 543 24.27 -14.53 -6.43
N ALA A 544 23.14 -13.84 -6.19
CA ALA A 544 23.10 -12.40 -6.02
C ALA A 544 23.93 -11.95 -4.78
N LEU A 545 23.85 -12.71 -3.68
CA LEU A 545 24.58 -12.41 -2.46
C LEU A 545 26.09 -12.63 -2.59
N LEU A 546 26.48 -13.72 -3.26
CA LEU A 546 27.88 -13.98 -3.58
C LEU A 546 28.49 -12.84 -4.41
N LEU A 547 27.74 -12.34 -5.39
CA LEU A 547 28.15 -11.17 -6.18
C LEU A 547 28.25 -9.89 -5.33
N ALA A 548 27.26 -9.62 -4.51
CA ALA A 548 27.27 -8.45 -3.63
C ALA A 548 28.39 -8.51 -2.59
N GLY A 549 28.84 -9.71 -2.26
CA GLY A 549 29.95 -9.96 -1.33
C GLY A 549 31.35 -9.90 -1.94
N GLY A 550 31.45 -9.79 -3.26
CA GLY A 550 32.73 -9.82 -3.98
C GLY A 550 33.37 -11.23 -4.03
N ASP A 551 32.58 -12.28 -3.86
CA ASP A 551 33.05 -13.66 -3.92
C ASP A 551 33.50 -14.04 -5.35
N GLU A 552 34.35 -15.07 -5.45
CA GLU A 552 34.85 -15.57 -6.73
C GLU A 552 33.71 -15.96 -7.66
N PHE A 553 33.83 -15.58 -8.93
CA PHE A 553 32.81 -15.81 -9.95
C PHE A 553 32.41 -17.28 -10.12
N THR A 554 33.34 -18.22 -9.86
CA THR A 554 33.08 -19.68 -9.88
C THR A 554 31.98 -20.11 -8.91
N ALA A 555 31.89 -19.48 -7.73
CA ALA A 555 30.83 -19.74 -6.75
C ALA A 555 29.47 -19.23 -7.28
N VAL A 556 29.47 -18.06 -7.91
CA VAL A 556 28.26 -17.46 -8.53
C VAL A 556 27.80 -18.34 -9.70
N GLU A 557 28.72 -18.78 -10.56
CA GLU A 557 28.41 -19.64 -11.70
C GLU A 557 27.81 -21.00 -11.24
N SER A 558 28.37 -21.58 -10.18
CA SER A 558 27.84 -22.81 -9.55
C SER A 558 26.43 -22.64 -9.00
N ALA A 559 26.11 -21.47 -8.41
CA ALA A 559 24.76 -21.15 -7.94
C ALA A 559 23.77 -20.96 -9.10
N LEU A 560 24.20 -20.33 -10.21
CA LEU A 560 23.38 -20.18 -11.42
C LEU A 560 23.09 -21.49 -12.13
N VAL A 561 24.07 -22.41 -12.18
CA VAL A 561 23.88 -23.77 -12.73
C VAL A 561 22.81 -24.52 -11.92
N ARG A 562 22.90 -24.48 -10.59
CA ARG A 562 21.88 -25.09 -9.70
C ARG A 562 20.52 -24.44 -9.86
N TYR A 563 20.46 -23.11 -10.03
CA TYR A 563 19.24 -22.42 -10.39
C TYR A 563 18.61 -22.94 -11.68
N GLY A 564 19.40 -23.08 -12.75
CA GLY A 564 18.93 -23.63 -14.01
C GLY A 564 18.38 -25.08 -13.88
N GLN A 565 19.00 -25.90 -13.03
CA GLN A 565 18.55 -27.28 -12.76
C GLN A 565 17.25 -27.33 -11.93
N ALA A 566 17.04 -26.37 -11.02
CA ALA A 566 15.87 -26.31 -10.14
C ALA A 566 14.64 -25.67 -10.81
N LEU A 567 14.78 -25.08 -12.00
CA LEU A 567 13.69 -24.47 -12.75
C LEU A 567 12.71 -25.54 -13.25
N SER A 568 11.63 -25.73 -12.55
CA SER A 568 10.49 -26.56 -12.99
C SER A 568 9.20 -25.75 -12.92
N GLY A 569 8.73 -25.34 -14.08
CA GLY A 569 7.37 -25.07 -14.54
C GLY A 569 6.38 -24.22 -13.71
N GLY A 570 5.73 -23.27 -14.36
CA GLY A 570 4.36 -22.83 -14.05
C GLY A 570 4.15 -21.36 -13.71
N ASP A 571 5.05 -20.67 -13.03
CA ASP A 571 4.90 -19.25 -12.69
C ASP A 571 5.58 -18.35 -13.74
N VAL A 572 4.78 -17.80 -14.67
CA VAL A 572 5.29 -16.98 -15.78
C VAL A 572 5.91 -15.66 -15.28
N THR A 573 5.30 -15.00 -14.31
CA THR A 573 5.80 -13.73 -13.72
C THR A 573 7.11 -13.98 -12.97
N GLY A 574 7.12 -14.94 -12.06
CA GLY A 574 8.32 -15.34 -11.35
C GLY A 574 9.44 -15.77 -12.30
N HIS A 575 9.11 -16.43 -13.41
CA HIS A 575 10.09 -16.81 -14.42
C HIS A 575 10.70 -15.59 -15.13
N ALA A 576 9.89 -14.58 -15.48
CA ALA A 576 10.38 -13.33 -16.06
C ALA A 576 11.35 -12.60 -15.12
N ILE A 577 11.01 -12.47 -13.85
CA ILE A 577 11.86 -11.82 -12.83
C ILE A 577 13.16 -12.60 -12.64
N ARG A 578 13.11 -13.92 -12.61
CA ARG A 578 14.31 -14.77 -12.51
C ARG A 578 15.26 -14.59 -13.70
N MET A 579 14.71 -14.47 -14.91
CA MET A 579 15.52 -14.20 -16.09
C MET A 579 16.17 -12.81 -16.07
N THR A 580 15.48 -11.78 -15.61
CA THR A 580 16.09 -10.46 -15.45
C THR A 580 17.25 -10.48 -14.46
N ASN A 581 17.12 -11.23 -13.36
CA ASN A 581 18.21 -11.39 -12.38
C ASN A 581 19.42 -12.14 -12.97
N VAL A 582 19.19 -13.22 -13.76
CA VAL A 582 20.28 -13.91 -14.48
C VAL A 582 21.00 -12.96 -15.42
N ALA A 583 20.26 -12.14 -16.16
CA ALA A 583 20.88 -11.15 -17.05
C ALA A 583 21.70 -10.10 -16.29
N ALA A 584 21.22 -9.63 -15.14
CA ALA A 584 21.99 -8.74 -14.28
C ALA A 584 23.31 -9.35 -13.80
N LEU A 585 23.32 -10.65 -13.53
CA LEU A 585 24.53 -11.39 -13.18
C LEU A 585 25.52 -11.50 -14.36
N LEU A 586 25.01 -11.79 -15.55
CA LEU A 586 25.85 -11.81 -16.78
C LEU A 586 26.46 -10.44 -17.06
N MET A 587 25.69 -9.37 -16.89
CA MET A 587 26.18 -8.01 -17.04
C MET A 587 27.31 -7.70 -16.04
N ARG A 588 27.14 -8.11 -14.79
CA ARG A 588 28.16 -7.89 -13.75
C ARG A 588 29.46 -8.63 -14.03
N LYS A 589 29.38 -9.85 -14.54
CA LYS A 589 30.55 -10.58 -15.06
C LYS A 589 31.20 -9.84 -16.22
N GLY A 590 30.40 -9.33 -17.15
CA GLY A 590 30.88 -8.50 -18.25
C GLY A 590 31.67 -7.28 -17.77
N GLN A 591 31.14 -6.56 -16.77
CA GLN A 591 31.83 -5.42 -16.15
C GLN A 591 33.19 -5.80 -15.54
N THR A 592 33.28 -6.95 -14.85
CA THR A 592 34.54 -7.46 -14.33
C THR A 592 35.53 -7.73 -15.46
N PHE A 593 35.08 -8.35 -16.55
CA PHE A 593 35.92 -8.64 -17.70
C PHE A 593 36.39 -7.38 -18.45
N ASP A 594 35.52 -6.36 -18.56
CA ASP A 594 35.93 -5.05 -19.10
C ASP A 594 37.05 -4.41 -18.28
N HIS A 595 36.90 -4.48 -16.94
CA HIS A 595 37.91 -3.98 -16.03
C HIS A 595 39.27 -4.72 -16.18
N ASP A 596 39.21 -6.04 -16.37
CA ASP A 596 40.40 -6.88 -16.58
C ASP A 596 40.98 -6.76 -18.00
N GLY A 597 40.47 -5.82 -18.82
CA GLY A 597 40.90 -5.60 -20.20
C GLY A 597 40.43 -6.67 -21.19
N ARG A 598 39.50 -7.50 -20.80
CA ARG A 598 38.92 -8.60 -21.60
C ARG A 598 37.64 -8.16 -22.33
N GLY A 599 37.73 -7.07 -23.08
CA GLY A 599 36.61 -6.43 -23.75
C GLY A 599 35.80 -7.33 -24.71
N PRO A 600 36.45 -8.23 -25.51
CA PRO A 600 35.67 -9.17 -26.36
C PRO A 600 34.76 -10.12 -25.59
N GLU A 601 35.25 -10.70 -24.49
CA GLU A 601 34.49 -11.60 -23.64
C GLU A 601 33.40 -10.85 -22.88
N ALA A 602 33.68 -9.63 -22.40
CA ALA A 602 32.69 -8.75 -21.81
C ALA A 602 31.51 -8.48 -22.77
N ARG A 603 31.80 -8.11 -24.01
CA ARG A 603 30.78 -7.90 -25.06
C ARG A 603 29.94 -9.14 -25.33
N SER A 604 30.54 -10.34 -25.31
CA SER A 604 29.78 -11.60 -25.44
C SER A 604 28.76 -11.75 -24.29
N LEU A 605 29.19 -11.52 -23.06
CA LEU A 605 28.32 -11.60 -21.90
C LEU A 605 27.17 -10.56 -21.91
N TYR A 606 27.44 -9.34 -22.38
CA TYR A 606 26.39 -8.34 -22.57
C TYR A 606 25.40 -8.76 -23.68
N ALA A 607 25.88 -9.37 -24.76
CA ALA A 607 25.00 -9.89 -25.79
C ALA A 607 24.10 -11.05 -25.28
N ASP A 608 24.65 -11.94 -24.46
CA ASP A 608 23.90 -13.02 -23.81
C ASP A 608 22.86 -12.45 -22.82
N ALA A 609 23.25 -11.47 -22.00
CA ALA A 609 22.34 -10.78 -21.09
C ALA A 609 21.18 -10.14 -21.86
N ARG A 610 21.45 -9.46 -22.97
CA ARG A 610 20.43 -8.88 -23.85
C ARG A 610 19.44 -9.92 -24.36
N ALA A 611 19.94 -11.06 -24.84
CA ALA A 611 19.07 -12.14 -25.33
C ALA A 611 18.15 -12.69 -24.23
N VAL A 612 18.66 -12.85 -23.01
CA VAL A 612 17.89 -13.28 -21.84
C VAL A 612 16.83 -12.24 -21.47
N LEU A 613 17.17 -10.94 -21.51
CA LEU A 613 16.26 -9.84 -21.17
C LEU A 613 15.10 -9.70 -22.16
N PHE A 614 15.32 -9.89 -23.45
CA PHE A 614 14.22 -9.89 -24.42
C PHE A 614 13.23 -11.03 -24.15
N ARG A 615 13.70 -12.21 -23.74
CA ARG A 615 12.82 -13.32 -23.32
C ARG A 615 12.07 -12.99 -22.04
N ALA A 616 12.75 -12.37 -21.06
CA ALA A 616 12.12 -11.91 -19.81
C ALA A 616 11.02 -10.89 -20.09
N LEU A 617 11.26 -9.95 -21.02
CA LEU A 617 10.30 -8.93 -21.43
C LEU A 617 9.05 -9.54 -22.09
N ASP A 618 9.21 -10.54 -22.98
CA ASP A 618 8.09 -11.28 -23.60
C ASP A 618 7.24 -12.00 -22.53
N LEU A 619 7.90 -12.65 -21.57
CA LEU A 619 7.21 -13.34 -20.48
C LEU A 619 6.47 -12.36 -19.57
N ALA A 620 7.10 -11.25 -19.19
CA ALA A 620 6.46 -10.20 -18.38
C ALA A 620 5.27 -9.57 -19.12
N GLY A 621 5.37 -9.40 -20.44
CA GLY A 621 4.27 -8.93 -21.29
C GLY A 621 3.08 -9.90 -21.29
N ARG A 622 3.33 -11.20 -21.44
CA ARG A 622 2.29 -12.25 -21.38
C ARG A 622 1.65 -12.35 -20.00
N ALA A 623 2.41 -12.11 -18.95
CA ALA A 623 1.93 -12.09 -17.57
C ALA A 623 1.12 -10.82 -17.23
N GLY A 624 1.19 -9.77 -18.08
CA GLY A 624 0.56 -8.49 -17.79
C GLY A 624 1.17 -7.79 -16.57
N ASP A 625 2.47 -8.03 -16.27
CA ASP A 625 3.18 -7.43 -15.14
C ASP A 625 4.02 -6.22 -15.62
N PRO A 626 3.51 -4.97 -15.46
CA PRO A 626 4.23 -3.79 -15.90
C PRO A 626 5.48 -3.49 -15.07
N GLY A 627 5.55 -3.96 -13.81
CA GLY A 627 6.74 -3.80 -12.96
C GLY A 627 7.89 -4.69 -13.45
N ALA A 628 7.61 -5.94 -13.77
CA ALA A 628 8.59 -6.84 -14.37
C ALA A 628 9.05 -6.36 -15.76
N GLN A 629 8.12 -5.82 -16.58
CA GLN A 629 8.48 -5.20 -17.86
C GLN A 629 9.38 -3.99 -17.68
N ALA A 630 9.07 -3.10 -16.71
CA ALA A 630 9.87 -1.93 -16.40
C ALA A 630 11.31 -2.32 -16.03
N HIS A 631 11.47 -3.30 -15.15
CA HIS A 631 12.79 -3.77 -14.73
C HIS A 631 13.56 -4.43 -15.88
N ALA A 632 12.91 -5.19 -16.74
CA ALA A 632 13.55 -5.76 -17.94
C ALA A 632 14.02 -4.64 -18.90
N HIS A 633 13.23 -3.61 -19.10
CA HIS A 633 13.63 -2.45 -19.91
C HIS A 633 14.79 -1.67 -19.29
N GLU A 634 14.80 -1.46 -17.97
CA GLU A 634 15.90 -0.81 -17.23
C GLU A 634 17.23 -1.56 -17.47
N LEU A 635 17.23 -2.88 -17.34
CA LEU A 635 18.43 -3.69 -17.56
C LEU A 635 18.80 -3.79 -19.05
N LEU A 636 17.84 -3.80 -19.98
CA LEU A 636 18.12 -3.70 -21.42
C LEU A 636 18.84 -2.39 -21.74
N ALA A 637 18.41 -1.28 -21.16
CA ALA A 637 19.06 0.00 -21.35
C ALA A 637 20.52 -0.02 -20.91
N LEU A 638 20.82 -0.54 -19.72
CA LEU A 638 22.20 -0.70 -19.24
C LEU A 638 23.01 -1.63 -20.16
N THR A 639 22.41 -2.73 -20.62
CA THR A 639 23.08 -3.65 -21.52
C THR A 639 23.42 -3.01 -22.86
N HIS A 640 22.50 -2.25 -23.45
CA HIS A 640 22.74 -1.48 -24.68
C HIS A 640 23.81 -0.39 -24.47
N HIS A 641 23.82 0.27 -23.32
CA HIS A 641 24.86 1.23 -22.97
C HIS A 641 26.25 0.60 -22.96
N TYR A 642 26.44 -0.54 -22.28
CA TYR A 642 27.73 -1.27 -22.29
C TYR A 642 28.12 -1.83 -23.65
N LEU A 643 27.16 -2.02 -24.55
CA LEU A 643 27.42 -2.37 -25.94
C LEU A 643 27.71 -1.15 -26.84
N GLY A 644 27.73 0.07 -26.29
CA GLY A 644 27.94 1.32 -27.04
C GLY A 644 26.73 1.75 -27.88
N GLN A 645 25.54 1.27 -27.58
CA GLN A 645 24.30 1.52 -28.32
C GLN A 645 23.43 2.56 -27.57
N GLY A 646 23.93 3.79 -27.45
CA GLY A 646 23.31 4.83 -26.63
C GLY A 646 21.89 5.22 -27.05
N PHE A 647 21.55 5.14 -28.35
CA PHE A 647 20.17 5.40 -28.81
C PHE A 647 19.17 4.36 -28.28
N ASP A 648 19.50 3.08 -28.37
CA ASP A 648 18.68 1.98 -27.88
C ASP A 648 18.57 2.04 -26.35
N ALA A 649 19.67 2.36 -25.65
CA ALA A 649 19.69 2.55 -24.21
C ALA A 649 18.67 3.62 -23.77
N ARG A 650 18.66 4.80 -24.41
CA ARG A 650 17.70 5.87 -24.12
C ARG A 650 16.26 5.44 -24.36
N SER A 651 16.00 4.77 -25.48
CA SER A 651 14.66 4.26 -25.81
C SER A 651 14.12 3.32 -24.75
N HIS A 652 14.94 2.40 -24.25
CA HIS A 652 14.58 1.47 -23.19
C HIS A 652 14.38 2.17 -21.85
N LEU A 653 15.20 3.19 -21.48
CA LEU A 653 14.99 3.99 -20.28
C LEU A 653 13.65 4.72 -20.30
N GLU A 654 13.27 5.32 -21.43
CA GLU A 654 11.98 5.99 -21.58
C GLU A 654 10.79 5.01 -21.45
N GLN A 655 10.94 3.77 -21.90
CA GLN A 655 9.92 2.74 -21.70
C GLN A 655 9.84 2.32 -20.24
N ALA A 656 10.99 2.11 -19.59
CA ALA A 656 11.05 1.77 -18.17
C ALA A 656 10.43 2.88 -17.30
N GLU A 657 10.79 4.16 -17.56
CA GLU A 657 10.20 5.32 -16.85
C GLU A 657 8.67 5.34 -16.95
N ARG A 658 8.12 5.09 -18.15
CA ARG A 658 6.67 5.05 -18.37
C ARG A 658 6.00 3.92 -17.58
N LEU A 659 6.61 2.74 -17.57
CA LEU A 659 6.09 1.57 -16.88
C LEU A 659 6.23 1.73 -15.35
N TYR A 660 7.33 2.29 -14.85
CA TYR A 660 7.48 2.61 -13.43
C TYR A 660 6.47 3.70 -12.99
N ALA A 661 6.20 4.69 -13.83
CA ALA A 661 5.13 5.66 -13.56
C ALA A 661 3.73 5.00 -13.50
N GLN A 662 3.45 4.00 -14.36
CA GLN A 662 2.20 3.22 -14.31
C GLN A 662 2.08 2.40 -13.03
N THR A 663 3.18 1.87 -12.51
CA THR A 663 3.22 1.09 -11.27
C THR A 663 3.41 1.96 -10.02
N ALA A 664 3.57 3.27 -10.20
CA ALA A 664 3.91 4.23 -9.14
C ALA A 664 5.20 3.86 -8.38
N ASP A 665 6.14 3.22 -9.06
CA ASP A 665 7.48 2.98 -8.53
C ASP A 665 8.36 4.21 -8.80
N GLU A 666 8.26 5.21 -7.91
CA GLU A 666 9.03 6.44 -8.00
C GLU A 666 10.55 6.20 -7.86
N THR A 667 10.94 5.19 -7.08
CA THR A 667 12.35 4.80 -6.94
C THR A 667 12.90 4.19 -8.22
N GLY A 668 12.15 3.30 -8.87
CA GLY A 668 12.52 2.75 -10.17
C GLY A 668 12.61 3.83 -11.24
N ARG A 669 11.66 4.76 -11.24
CA ARG A 669 11.65 5.91 -12.12
C ARG A 669 12.90 6.79 -11.90
N ALA A 670 13.23 7.10 -10.64
CA ALA A 670 14.43 7.89 -10.31
C ALA A 670 15.72 7.22 -10.76
N ARG A 671 15.86 5.89 -10.60
CA ARG A 671 17.01 5.15 -11.13
C ARG A 671 17.14 5.31 -12.64
N CYS A 672 16.03 5.22 -13.38
CA CYS A 672 16.04 5.43 -14.84
C CYS A 672 16.49 6.85 -15.21
N LEU A 673 16.07 7.88 -14.44
CA LEU A 673 16.51 9.27 -14.67
C LEU A 673 18.02 9.41 -14.46
N VAL A 674 18.60 8.82 -13.42
CA VAL A 674 20.05 8.82 -13.17
C VAL A 674 20.81 8.11 -14.29
N GLN A 675 20.35 6.95 -14.73
CA GLN A 675 20.96 6.21 -15.83
C GLN A 675 20.87 7.00 -17.16
N ARG A 676 19.73 7.64 -17.41
CA ARG A 676 19.55 8.50 -18.59
C ARG A 676 20.48 9.70 -18.56
N ALA A 677 20.67 10.32 -17.39
CA ALA A 677 21.64 11.38 -17.19
C ALA A 677 23.07 10.90 -17.52
N GLY A 678 23.44 9.69 -17.06
CA GLY A 678 24.74 9.08 -17.39
C GLY A 678 24.94 8.87 -18.89
N VAL A 679 23.94 8.30 -19.58
CA VAL A 679 23.99 8.09 -21.06
C VAL A 679 24.08 9.43 -21.82
N LEU A 680 23.40 10.47 -21.33
CA LEU A 680 23.46 11.82 -21.97
C LEU A 680 24.78 12.52 -21.75
N LEU A 681 25.48 12.28 -20.64
CA LEU A 681 26.82 12.86 -20.38
C LEU A 681 27.88 12.33 -21.35
N GLU A 682 27.68 11.16 -21.94
CA GLU A 682 28.57 10.60 -22.96
C GLU A 682 28.31 11.19 -24.37
N ASP A 683 27.17 11.87 -24.56
CA ASP A 683 26.79 12.47 -25.85
C ASP A 683 27.16 13.98 -25.86
N PRO A 684 28.20 14.40 -26.59
CA PRO A 684 28.69 15.78 -26.56
C PRO A 684 27.69 16.81 -27.09
N GLY A 685 26.55 16.38 -27.64
CA GLY A 685 25.51 17.27 -28.16
C GLY A 685 24.48 17.72 -27.13
N HIS A 686 24.52 17.25 -25.88
CA HIS A 686 23.52 17.58 -24.87
C HIS A 686 23.94 18.68 -23.91
N ALA A 687 23.01 19.59 -23.59
CA ALA A 687 23.24 20.67 -22.63
C ALA A 687 23.34 20.13 -21.20
N ALA A 688 24.39 20.53 -20.47
CA ALA A 688 24.61 20.14 -19.08
C ALA A 688 23.40 20.46 -18.17
N GLU A 689 22.70 21.55 -18.43
CA GLU A 689 21.48 21.95 -17.69
C GLU A 689 20.34 20.92 -17.80
N SER A 690 20.17 20.26 -18.95
CA SER A 690 19.18 19.21 -19.13
C SER A 690 19.51 17.98 -18.29
N VAL A 691 20.78 17.65 -18.13
CA VAL A 691 21.26 16.54 -17.31
C VAL A 691 21.07 16.86 -15.83
N VAL A 692 21.40 18.08 -15.42
CA VAL A 692 21.17 18.55 -14.04
C VAL A 692 19.70 18.47 -13.67
N ALA A 693 18.80 18.92 -14.55
CA ALA A 693 17.35 18.86 -14.29
C ALA A 693 16.85 17.42 -14.06
N LEU A 694 17.37 16.44 -14.81
CA LEU A 694 17.02 15.02 -14.60
C LEU A 694 17.51 14.50 -13.24
N LEU A 695 18.72 14.89 -12.83
CA LEU A 695 19.31 14.44 -11.56
C LEU A 695 18.59 15.08 -10.37
N GLU A 696 18.24 16.36 -10.45
CA GLU A 696 17.47 17.07 -9.42
C GLU A 696 16.02 16.53 -9.30
N GLU A 697 15.46 16.07 -10.40
CA GLU A 697 14.17 15.36 -10.36
C GLU A 697 14.30 13.99 -9.68
N ALA A 698 15.42 13.29 -9.87
CA ALA A 698 15.66 11.96 -9.35
C ALA A 698 16.02 11.96 -7.85
N GLU A 699 16.89 12.88 -7.42
CA GLU A 699 17.51 12.90 -6.09
C GLU A 699 16.51 12.70 -4.92
N PRO A 700 15.40 13.45 -4.81
CA PRO A 700 14.48 13.30 -3.69
C PRO A 700 13.67 12.00 -3.70
N ARG A 701 13.75 11.20 -4.75
CA ARG A 701 13.02 9.94 -4.93
C ARG A 701 13.93 8.71 -4.80
N LEU A 702 15.23 8.92 -4.71
CA LEU A 702 16.21 7.86 -4.51
C LEU A 702 16.28 7.46 -3.03
N PRO A 703 16.57 6.18 -2.72
CA PRO A 703 16.82 5.76 -1.34
C PRO A 703 18.08 6.48 -0.81
N PRO A 704 18.22 6.72 0.53
CA PRO A 704 19.37 7.42 1.10
C PRO A 704 20.70 6.67 0.86
N PHE A 705 20.60 5.38 0.60
CA PHE A 705 21.76 4.50 0.37
C PHE A 705 21.67 3.82 -0.99
N GLY A 706 22.82 3.55 -1.60
CA GLY A 706 22.90 2.76 -2.81
C GLY A 706 23.68 3.41 -3.94
N VAL A 707 23.98 2.59 -4.95
CA VAL A 707 24.80 2.98 -6.12
C VAL A 707 24.14 4.11 -6.91
N SER A 708 22.84 4.08 -7.10
CA SER A 708 22.13 5.10 -7.91
C SER A 708 22.18 6.48 -7.25
N THR A 709 22.04 6.54 -5.92
CA THR A 709 22.15 7.78 -5.14
C THR A 709 23.58 8.33 -5.20
N ALA A 710 24.57 7.47 -4.99
CA ALA A 710 25.97 7.85 -5.10
C ALA A 710 26.35 8.35 -6.52
N LEU A 711 25.81 7.72 -7.57
CA LEU A 711 25.99 8.15 -8.96
C LEU A 711 25.33 9.51 -9.23
N ALA A 712 24.11 9.73 -8.71
CA ALA A 712 23.43 11.01 -8.85
C ALA A 712 24.28 12.15 -8.26
N HIS A 713 24.79 11.96 -7.04
CA HIS A 713 25.67 12.93 -6.40
C HIS A 713 27.01 13.10 -7.12
N LEU A 714 27.62 12.02 -7.64
CA LEU A 714 28.82 12.13 -8.45
C LEU A 714 28.61 13.01 -9.69
N HIS A 715 27.52 12.80 -10.42
CA HIS A 715 27.21 13.58 -11.60
C HIS A 715 26.86 15.04 -11.27
N LEU A 716 26.06 15.27 -10.22
CA LEU A 716 25.73 16.62 -9.75
C LEU A 716 26.99 17.38 -9.29
N GLY A 717 27.86 16.74 -8.52
CA GLY A 717 29.12 17.35 -8.07
C GLY A 717 30.03 17.76 -9.23
N ARG A 718 30.09 16.96 -10.29
CA ARG A 718 30.85 17.29 -11.52
C ARG A 718 30.26 18.44 -12.34
N LEU A 719 28.93 18.59 -12.32
CA LEU A 719 28.20 19.58 -13.11
C LEU A 719 28.00 20.90 -12.35
N ARG A 720 28.10 20.88 -11.03
CA ARG A 720 27.91 22.03 -10.14
C ARG A 720 29.14 22.29 -9.29
N GLU A 721 30.17 22.90 -9.89
CA GLU A 721 31.46 23.15 -9.25
C GLU A 721 31.39 23.83 -7.88
N GLY A 722 30.41 24.73 -7.65
CA GLY A 722 30.20 25.42 -6.37
C GLY A 722 29.61 24.55 -5.25
N ARG A 723 29.13 23.34 -5.53
CA ARG A 723 28.50 22.40 -4.59
C ARG A 723 29.18 21.02 -4.59
N ALA A 724 30.37 20.92 -5.17
CA ALA A 724 31.06 19.63 -5.30
C ALA A 724 31.28 18.94 -3.95
N ALA A 725 31.73 19.67 -2.93
CA ALA A 725 31.98 19.12 -1.60
C ALA A 725 30.68 18.57 -0.92
N GLU A 726 29.58 19.27 -1.07
CA GLU A 726 28.27 18.81 -0.55
C GLU A 726 27.84 17.48 -1.20
N HIS A 727 27.94 17.39 -2.53
CA HIS A 727 27.63 16.18 -3.25
C HIS A 727 28.65 15.06 -3.03
N GLN A 728 29.93 15.39 -2.77
CA GLN A 728 30.93 14.42 -2.36
C GLN A 728 30.54 13.73 -1.05
N ASP A 729 30.23 14.52 -0.02
CA ASP A 729 29.84 14.01 1.29
C ASP A 729 28.57 13.16 1.22
N ALA A 730 27.53 13.64 0.53
CA ALA A 730 26.29 12.93 0.34
C ALA A 730 26.46 11.62 -0.46
N GLY A 731 27.27 11.64 -1.52
CA GLY A 731 27.58 10.46 -2.31
C GLY A 731 28.38 9.41 -1.52
N LEU A 732 29.34 9.81 -0.70
CA LEU A 732 30.08 8.91 0.19
C LEU A 732 29.17 8.34 1.29
N ALA A 733 28.29 9.15 1.87
CA ALA A 733 27.30 8.70 2.83
C ALA A 733 26.35 7.63 2.24
N ALA A 734 25.96 7.78 0.97
CA ALA A 734 25.15 6.80 0.27
C ALA A 734 25.83 5.41 0.12
N LEU A 735 27.15 5.34 0.21
CA LEU A 735 27.93 4.10 0.18
C LEU A 735 28.29 3.55 1.57
N SER A 736 27.88 4.21 2.66
CA SER A 736 28.19 3.79 4.02
C SER A 736 27.76 2.36 4.41
N PRO A 737 26.69 1.76 3.85
CA PRO A 737 26.34 0.36 4.14
C PRO A 737 27.43 -0.66 3.76
N TRP A 738 28.37 -0.28 2.88
CA TRP A 738 29.51 -1.13 2.50
C TRP A 738 30.76 -0.94 3.37
N ASP A 739 30.76 0.02 4.31
CA ASP A 739 31.92 0.25 5.18
C ASP A 739 32.21 -0.97 6.06
N GLY A 740 33.45 -1.45 6.02
CA GLY A 740 33.93 -2.58 6.83
C GLY A 740 33.47 -3.97 6.37
N ILE A 741 32.92 -4.10 5.15
CA ILE A 741 32.70 -5.38 4.47
C ILE A 741 33.50 -5.41 3.16
N ALA A 742 33.71 -6.60 2.57
CA ALA A 742 34.33 -6.72 1.26
C ALA A 742 33.48 -5.96 0.22
N GLU A 743 34.04 -4.90 -0.33
CA GLU A 743 33.33 -4.05 -1.31
C GLU A 743 33.42 -4.69 -2.71
N PRO A 744 32.28 -4.75 -3.44
CA PRO A 744 32.32 -5.00 -4.88
C PRO A 744 33.19 -3.94 -5.56
N GLN A 745 33.95 -4.35 -6.56
CA GLN A 745 34.87 -3.46 -7.29
C GLN A 745 34.20 -2.17 -7.82
N GLN A 746 32.96 -2.26 -8.25
CA GLN A 746 32.16 -1.10 -8.68
C GLN A 746 31.98 -0.06 -7.56
N ILE A 747 31.76 -0.51 -6.31
CA ILE A 747 31.62 0.37 -5.15
C ILE A 747 32.95 1.05 -4.85
N THR A 748 34.06 0.30 -4.86
CA THR A 748 35.42 0.84 -4.66
C THR A 748 35.76 1.91 -5.69
N GLN A 749 35.42 1.67 -6.97
CA GLN A 749 35.63 2.65 -8.04
C GLN A 749 34.79 3.90 -7.86
N LEU A 750 33.49 3.74 -7.54
CA LEU A 750 32.58 4.86 -7.33
C LEU A 750 33.00 5.70 -6.14
N ARG A 751 33.46 5.05 -5.05
CA ARG A 751 34.02 5.73 -3.87
C ARG A 751 35.27 6.54 -4.23
N ALA A 752 36.17 5.98 -5.02
CA ALA A 752 37.37 6.70 -5.48
C ALA A 752 37.00 7.90 -6.36
N LEU A 753 36.03 7.77 -7.25
CA LEU A 753 35.53 8.86 -8.08
C LEU A 753 34.86 9.97 -7.27
N LEU A 754 34.12 9.63 -6.23
CA LEU A 754 33.52 10.59 -5.30
C LEU A 754 34.61 11.33 -4.49
N GLN A 755 35.62 10.60 -4.00
CA GLN A 755 36.74 11.19 -3.26
C GLN A 755 37.59 12.14 -4.12
N ALA A 756 37.50 12.03 -5.44
CA ALA A 756 38.22 12.87 -6.40
C ALA A 756 37.41 14.10 -6.87
N LEU A 757 36.14 14.23 -6.43
CA LEU A 757 35.35 15.44 -6.67
C LEU A 757 35.89 16.64 -5.89
#